data_15bfc0c2a82655b860ca7bd66d165a64
#
_entry.id   15bfc0c2a82655b860ca7bd66d165a64
#
_cell.length_a   1.000
_cell.length_b   1.000
_cell.length_c   1.000
_cell.angle_alpha   90.00
_cell.angle_beta   90.00
_cell.angle_gamma   90.00
#
_symmetry.space_group_name_H-M   'P 1'
#
loop_
_entity.id
_entity.type
_entity.pdbx_description
1 polymer ?
#
loop_
_entity_poly.entity_id
_entity_poly.type
_entity_poly.pdbx_seq_one_letter_code
_entity_poly.pdbx_strand_id
1 'polypeptide(L)'
;MLLFSYSKPLLWPASRPQRFFSTGVLKLICFLIAWGLGIDLPQTLGQEPAQLSTLESALADPSDVRLTVRSGLEGRWKVGFTTWHRVQVESPRSLSGVLEIQTVDGDGNSVRYSDPKWSFQVGPGTAASIDVYAKHGRSDRPIRVVAKIEGKNPNEGKPKNEYSHLLTEQERGMPLSATEPWVIGIGTDRLDLDQGLMKSAGGRAEELRVSELTRLDEIPNSKLGYSGVDAIVFSSSNSLINQGLSVQQRRGLADWLGFGGQMLLTWGKGGPELAKHPEFAQWLPGELIGAAVDCEPGPIESLLGSQDRLGLLESSILKLTSGKMEVLGITATRVRLPLIARWAYGTGSVTWLAAEIDSPVLAGWETRPSLLKYLMKEYWEKAESKASRNVFLSYDDLSGQLNATLDRFPSLQLGNLGHLVLIAGLLAILIGPLDYYLTVKYLRKPRWTWWTLLACSLATMLTTSFLFRRWKPRDASINTIELIDVDDQTQQLQARGFAHCYGGKSGFFDFNSFHRSLSSDSDGLTFREANQVDWFGQPGKSFGGFESSVTSQLGLPDYSIRTVGTGSFIGGLGIPTAGTKAIEYSWTEKLKIPEQSNGLSTVSGKDDLLQGSFSNPLNIDLLDGVLYFSGRVYTIPGRIRPNERVPISTSIPKDITRRLQRRAFVAGQEQGVEWNPADTDNVERLAELMSFFRSAGGTSYVGLQHRYLASLDCSDLLKLDRAILFARLPESASNWNLQRDGVQQNELQGKRTTMVRLVLTVQNSNRSFALLKDPSSNEPQP
;
A
#
# COMPACT_ATOMS: atom_id res chain seq x y z
N MET A 1 43.59 -26.58 14.47
CA MET A 1 44.93 -27.03 14.08
C MET A 1 45.13 -26.60 12.65
N LEU A 2 45.70 -25.49 12.43
CA LEU A 2 46.98 -24.99 11.96
C LEU A 2 46.97 -23.46 11.90
N LEU A 3 47.87 -22.95 12.68
CA LEU A 3 48.35 -21.57 12.72
C LEU A 3 49.00 -21.18 11.39
N PHE A 4 48.79 -19.93 10.93
CA PHE A 4 49.86 -19.19 10.25
C PHE A 4 49.89 -17.72 10.68
N SER A 5 51.10 -17.34 10.98
CA SER A 5 51.57 -16.18 11.67
C SER A 5 51.73 -14.93 10.78
N TYR A 6 51.65 -13.80 11.43
CA TYR A 6 52.14 -12.48 11.08
C TYR A 6 53.40 -12.44 10.21
N SER A 7 53.45 -11.58 9.18
CA SER A 7 54.67 -10.95 8.66
C SER A 7 54.46 -9.47 8.41
N LYS A 8 55.41 -8.70 8.89
CA LYS A 8 55.54 -7.24 8.96
C LYS A 8 55.58 -6.55 7.56
N PRO A 9 55.20 -5.28 7.45
CA PRO A 9 55.38 -4.53 6.22
C PRO A 9 56.83 -4.01 6.08
N LEU A 10 57.38 -4.18 4.88
CA LEU A 10 58.65 -3.57 4.42
C LEU A 10 58.39 -2.12 4.01
N LEU A 11 59.07 -1.23 4.69
CA LEU A 11 59.21 0.17 4.36
C LEU A 11 60.06 0.33 3.08
N TRP A 12 59.52 0.99 2.04
CA TRP A 12 60.28 1.53 0.94
C TRP A 12 60.27 3.06 0.99
N PRO A 13 61.41 3.72 0.62
CA PRO A 13 61.57 5.15 0.80
C PRO A 13 60.85 5.97 -0.26
N ALA A 14 60.30 7.11 0.18
CA ALA A 14 59.63 8.08 -0.61
C ALA A 14 60.59 8.74 -1.61
N SER A 15 60.38 8.55 -2.92
CA SER A 15 60.85 9.41 -3.97
C SER A 15 59.69 10.20 -4.56
N ARG A 16 59.82 11.54 -4.54
CA ARG A 16 58.85 12.50 -5.08
C ARG A 16 58.63 12.26 -6.58
N PRO A 17 57.40 12.11 -7.09
CA PRO A 17 57.16 12.30 -8.52
C PRO A 17 56.89 13.78 -8.80
N GLN A 18 57.64 14.30 -9.78
CA GLN A 18 57.45 15.62 -10.38
C GLN A 18 56.05 15.76 -10.99
N ARG A 19 55.43 16.90 -10.70
CA ARG A 19 54.22 17.37 -11.34
C ARG A 19 54.45 17.59 -12.83
N PHE A 20 53.82 16.76 -13.68
CA PHE A 20 53.57 17.10 -15.09
C PHE A 20 52.29 16.36 -15.55
N PHE A 21 51.14 16.85 -15.15
CA PHE A 21 49.91 16.69 -15.92
C PHE A 21 49.17 18.02 -15.86
N SER A 22 49.14 18.71 -17.01
CA SER A 22 48.44 19.97 -17.12
C SER A 22 46.95 19.75 -16.98
N THR A 23 46.32 20.58 -16.15
CA THR A 23 44.84 20.61 -15.90
C THR A 23 44.01 20.76 -17.19
N GLY A 24 44.63 21.07 -18.33
CA GLY A 24 44.02 21.18 -19.65
C GLY A 24 43.62 19.84 -20.26
N VAL A 25 44.43 18.78 -20.09
CA VAL A 25 44.16 17.46 -20.70
C VAL A 25 43.00 16.77 -19.97
N LEU A 26 42.91 16.91 -18.64
CA LEU A 26 41.82 16.35 -17.87
C LEU A 26 40.47 17.02 -18.21
N LYS A 27 40.49 18.34 -18.41
CA LYS A 27 39.30 19.09 -18.87
C LYS A 27 38.85 18.69 -20.28
N LEU A 28 39.81 18.45 -21.19
CA LEU A 28 39.49 17.99 -22.56
C LEU A 28 38.90 16.56 -22.58
N ILE A 29 39.41 15.66 -21.74
CA ILE A 29 38.88 14.28 -21.60
C ILE A 29 37.46 14.31 -21.00
N CYS A 30 37.23 15.11 -19.96
CA CYS A 30 35.88 15.28 -19.38
C CYS A 30 34.91 15.90 -20.39
N PHE A 31 35.35 16.87 -21.20
CA PHE A 31 34.54 17.50 -22.24
C PHE A 31 34.17 16.52 -23.37
N LEU A 32 35.12 15.69 -23.81
CA LEU A 32 34.89 14.68 -24.83
C LEU A 32 33.99 13.54 -24.33
N ILE A 33 34.09 13.17 -23.05
CA ILE A 33 33.21 12.18 -22.41
C ILE A 33 31.79 12.73 -22.32
N ALA A 34 31.61 13.98 -21.93
CA ALA A 34 30.30 14.64 -21.85
C ALA A 34 29.63 14.77 -23.23
N TRP A 35 30.43 15.10 -24.26
CA TRP A 35 29.93 15.23 -25.64
C TRP A 35 29.55 13.87 -26.27
N GLY A 36 30.31 12.81 -25.96
CA GLY A 36 30.00 11.44 -26.42
C GLY A 36 28.78 10.80 -25.74
N LEU A 37 28.42 11.27 -24.55
CA LEU A 37 27.24 10.80 -23.81
C LEU A 37 25.96 11.58 -24.17
N GLY A 38 26.06 12.65 -24.99
CA GLY A 38 24.90 13.48 -25.33
C GLY A 38 24.32 14.22 -24.12
N ILE A 39 25.16 14.53 -23.15
CA ILE A 39 24.80 15.36 -22.00
C ILE A 39 25.02 16.80 -22.45
N ASP A 40 23.94 17.56 -22.71
CA ASP A 40 23.99 19.01 -22.81
C ASP A 40 24.42 19.57 -21.45
N LEU A 41 25.65 20.02 -21.35
CA LEU A 41 26.14 20.74 -20.18
C LEU A 41 25.47 22.12 -20.16
N PRO A 42 24.68 22.45 -19.13
CA PRO A 42 24.18 23.81 -19.01
C PRO A 42 25.39 24.77 -18.84
N GLN A 43 25.37 25.86 -19.60
CA GLN A 43 26.40 26.93 -19.57
C GLN A 43 26.33 27.77 -18.28
N THR A 44 26.39 27.16 -17.10
CA THR A 44 26.44 27.86 -15.83
C THR A 44 27.47 27.23 -14.90
N LEU A 45 28.74 27.28 -15.31
CA LEU A 45 29.87 27.12 -14.40
C LEU A 45 30.33 28.54 -14.01
N GLY A 46 29.70 29.13 -12.99
CA GLY A 46 30.08 30.42 -12.47
C GLY A 46 29.11 31.12 -11.53
N GLN A 47 28.22 30.37 -10.86
CA GLN A 47 27.54 30.97 -9.72
C GLN A 47 27.91 30.18 -8.45
N GLU A 48 28.47 30.93 -7.49
CA GLU A 48 28.62 30.50 -6.10
C GLU A 48 27.29 29.95 -5.55
N PRO A 49 27.31 29.01 -4.60
CA PRO A 49 26.07 28.50 -4.00
C PRO A 49 25.37 29.68 -3.34
N ALA A 50 24.28 30.13 -3.97
CA ALA A 50 23.36 31.07 -3.36
C ALA A 50 22.93 30.49 -2.01
N GLN A 51 23.29 31.20 -0.97
CA GLN A 51 22.95 30.87 0.41
C GLN A 51 21.46 30.58 0.51
N LEU A 52 21.09 29.47 1.14
CA LEU A 52 19.70 29.10 1.50
C LEU A 52 18.95 30.19 2.30
N SER A 53 19.64 31.26 2.67
CA SER A 53 19.09 32.40 3.43
C SER A 53 18.26 33.39 2.61
N THR A 54 18.24 33.30 1.28
CA THR A 54 17.50 34.26 0.43
C THR A 54 16.13 33.78 -0.05
N LEU A 55 15.69 32.56 0.30
CA LEU A 55 14.33 32.12 0.06
C LEU A 55 13.36 32.47 1.22
N GLU A 56 13.87 32.99 2.32
CA GLU A 56 13.05 33.46 3.47
C GLU A 56 12.39 34.82 3.26
N SER A 57 12.78 35.61 2.25
CA SER A 57 12.34 37.00 2.12
C SER A 57 11.25 37.28 1.08
N ALA A 58 10.47 36.29 0.67
CA ALA A 58 9.19 36.55 0.03
C ALA A 58 8.03 36.35 1.02
N LEU A 59 8.21 36.87 2.25
CA LEU A 59 7.13 36.99 3.22
C LEU A 59 6.06 37.92 2.61
N ALA A 60 4.94 37.33 2.21
CA ALA A 60 3.69 38.04 2.07
C ALA A 60 3.43 38.74 3.42
N ASP A 61 2.90 39.95 3.34
CA ASP A 61 2.45 40.71 4.52
C ASP A 61 1.64 39.77 5.43
N PRO A 62 2.06 39.47 6.67
CA PRO A 62 1.43 38.45 7.52
C PRO A 62 -0.01 38.76 7.89
N SER A 63 -0.57 39.88 7.40
CA SER A 63 -1.86 40.40 7.77
C SER A 63 -3.06 39.86 7.00
N ASP A 64 -2.88 39.18 5.86
CA ASP A 64 -4.03 38.90 4.96
C ASP A 64 -4.60 37.49 5.05
N VAL A 65 -3.80 36.44 5.23
CA VAL A 65 -4.29 35.04 5.34
C VAL A 65 -3.46 34.25 6.36
N ARG A 66 -4.13 33.67 7.34
CA ARG A 66 -3.53 32.77 8.31
C ARG A 66 -3.92 31.34 8.02
N LEU A 67 -2.94 30.47 7.86
CA LEU A 67 -3.12 29.02 7.71
C LEU A 67 -2.63 28.33 8.98
N THR A 68 -3.47 27.44 9.54
CA THR A 68 -3.09 26.57 10.65
C THR A 68 -3.38 25.13 10.23
N VAL A 69 -2.42 24.22 10.44
CA VAL A 69 -2.51 22.86 9.93
C VAL A 69 -2.37 21.85 11.08
N ARG A 70 -3.21 20.82 11.07
CA ARG A 70 -3.04 19.62 11.90
C ARG A 70 -2.87 18.42 11.00
N SER A 71 -1.78 17.69 11.15
CA SER A 71 -1.46 16.54 10.28
C SER A 71 -1.67 15.22 11.03
N GLY A 72 -2.22 14.24 10.32
CA GLY A 72 -2.37 12.88 10.80
C GLY A 72 -3.42 12.70 11.90
N LEU A 73 -3.49 11.50 12.43
CA LEU A 73 -4.41 11.13 13.52
C LEU A 73 -3.67 11.27 14.85
N GLU A 74 -4.17 12.15 15.69
CA GLU A 74 -3.47 12.55 16.93
C GLU A 74 -2.01 12.98 16.68
N GLY A 75 -1.76 13.70 15.58
CA GLY A 75 -0.43 14.16 15.20
C GLY A 75 0.51 13.07 14.69
N ARG A 76 0.02 11.86 14.39
CA ARG A 76 0.83 10.75 13.81
C ARG A 76 0.39 10.42 12.41
N TRP A 77 1.34 10.03 11.57
CA TRP A 77 1.10 9.60 10.19
C TRP A 77 2.23 8.66 9.72
N LYS A 78 1.96 7.83 8.73
CA LYS A 78 2.91 6.85 8.18
C LYS A 78 3.50 7.30 6.86
N VAL A 79 4.83 7.21 6.73
CA VAL A 79 5.54 7.50 5.48
C VAL A 79 5.13 6.49 4.41
N GLY A 80 4.86 6.97 3.19
CA GLY A 80 4.42 6.14 2.06
C GLY A 80 2.93 5.87 2.00
N PHE A 81 2.17 6.39 2.95
CA PHE A 81 0.72 6.31 2.98
C PHE A 81 0.09 7.69 2.88
N THR A 82 -1.14 7.76 2.39
CA THR A 82 -1.86 9.03 2.34
C THR A 82 -2.14 9.54 3.75
N THR A 83 -1.73 10.76 4.01
CA THR A 83 -1.92 11.46 5.28
C THR A 83 -3.06 12.45 5.16
N TRP A 84 -3.90 12.48 6.16
CA TRP A 84 -4.93 13.49 6.33
C TRP A 84 -4.34 14.74 6.98
N HIS A 85 -4.71 15.91 6.44
CA HIS A 85 -4.41 17.21 7.05
C HIS A 85 -5.69 18.00 7.16
N ARG A 86 -5.91 18.60 8.33
CA ARG A 86 -6.97 19.59 8.53
C ARG A 86 -6.36 20.96 8.48
N VAL A 87 -6.73 21.73 7.47
CA VAL A 87 -6.26 23.09 7.24
C VAL A 87 -7.36 24.06 7.65
N GLN A 88 -7.05 24.96 8.58
CA GLN A 88 -7.89 26.09 8.92
C GLN A 88 -7.37 27.32 8.18
N VAL A 89 -8.26 28.00 7.48
CA VAL A 89 -7.99 29.22 6.74
C VAL A 89 -8.75 30.36 7.40
N GLU A 90 -8.06 31.39 7.82
CA GLU A 90 -8.59 32.61 8.41
C GLU A 90 -8.16 33.83 7.59
N SER A 91 -9.04 34.79 7.39
CA SER A 91 -8.73 36.03 6.69
C SER A 91 -9.52 37.20 7.26
N PRO A 92 -8.92 38.41 7.34
CA PRO A 92 -9.64 39.63 7.68
C PRO A 92 -10.55 40.13 6.55
N ARG A 93 -10.44 39.56 5.35
CA ARG A 93 -11.23 39.90 4.16
C ARG A 93 -11.98 38.67 3.64
N SER A 94 -13.04 38.89 2.86
CA SER A 94 -13.73 37.82 2.18
C SER A 94 -12.86 37.31 1.01
N LEU A 95 -12.48 36.02 1.09
CA LEU A 95 -11.63 35.36 0.10
C LEU A 95 -12.20 34.00 -0.29
N SER A 96 -12.01 33.64 -1.56
CA SER A 96 -12.24 32.27 -2.08
C SER A 96 -10.97 31.74 -2.74
N GLY A 97 -10.78 30.45 -2.68
CA GLY A 97 -9.60 29.83 -3.26
C GLY A 97 -9.59 28.32 -3.16
N VAL A 98 -8.48 27.72 -3.56
CA VAL A 98 -8.24 26.27 -3.48
C VAL A 98 -6.92 26.02 -2.77
N LEU A 99 -6.89 24.97 -1.93
CA LEU A 99 -5.68 24.52 -1.25
C LEU A 99 -4.87 23.55 -2.11
N GLU A 100 -3.57 23.62 -2.01
CA GLU A 100 -2.60 22.64 -2.52
C GLU A 100 -1.65 22.20 -1.43
N ILE A 101 -1.17 20.96 -1.49
CA ILE A 101 -0.08 20.47 -0.64
C ILE A 101 1.13 20.17 -1.50
N GLN A 102 2.28 20.68 -1.09
CA GLN A 102 3.59 20.40 -1.69
C GLN A 102 4.41 19.54 -0.74
N THR A 103 4.92 18.45 -1.24
CA THR A 103 5.72 17.46 -0.49
C THR A 103 6.70 16.76 -1.44
N VAL A 104 7.27 15.64 -1.03
CA VAL A 104 8.13 14.81 -1.88
C VAL A 104 7.62 13.38 -1.97
N ASP A 105 7.87 12.72 -3.11
CA ASP A 105 7.60 11.31 -3.33
C ASP A 105 8.65 10.40 -2.65
N GLY A 106 8.53 9.08 -2.80
CA GLY A 106 9.47 8.11 -2.24
C GLY A 106 10.90 8.26 -2.76
N ASP A 107 11.06 8.73 -3.99
CA ASP A 107 12.37 9.00 -4.62
C ASP A 107 12.93 10.39 -4.24
N GLY A 108 12.13 11.22 -3.57
CA GLY A 108 12.49 12.57 -3.15
C GLY A 108 12.23 13.65 -4.20
N ASN A 109 11.47 13.34 -5.27
CA ASN A 109 11.05 14.38 -6.22
C ASN A 109 9.90 15.18 -5.60
N SER A 110 9.86 16.48 -5.89
CA SER A 110 8.79 17.34 -5.42
C SER A 110 7.48 17.02 -6.12
N VAL A 111 6.40 16.93 -5.36
CA VAL A 111 5.05 16.62 -5.81
C VAL A 111 4.04 17.60 -5.23
N ARG A 112 3.07 18.02 -6.04
CA ARG A 112 1.96 18.89 -5.66
C ARG A 112 0.65 18.13 -5.76
N TYR A 113 -0.11 18.11 -4.67
CA TYR A 113 -1.45 17.55 -4.60
C TYR A 113 -2.48 18.67 -4.68
N SER A 114 -3.49 18.51 -5.52
CA SER A 114 -4.62 19.44 -5.62
C SER A 114 -5.92 18.71 -5.95
N ASP A 115 -7.00 19.14 -5.31
CA ASP A 115 -8.36 18.64 -5.56
C ASP A 115 -9.32 19.85 -5.58
N PRO A 116 -10.20 19.98 -6.56
CA PRO A 116 -11.22 21.01 -6.57
C PRO A 116 -12.12 21.04 -5.32
N LYS A 117 -12.26 19.90 -4.64
CA LYS A 117 -12.99 19.78 -3.37
C LYS A 117 -12.32 20.49 -2.20
N TRP A 118 -11.04 20.85 -2.32
CA TRP A 118 -10.31 21.62 -1.32
C TRP A 118 -10.49 23.12 -1.49
N SER A 119 -11.59 23.52 -2.13
CA SER A 119 -11.99 24.91 -2.24
C SER A 119 -12.48 25.44 -0.90
N PHE A 120 -12.18 26.72 -0.64
CA PHE A 120 -12.63 27.42 0.56
C PHE A 120 -13.24 28.77 0.24
N GLN A 121 -14.18 29.19 1.09
CA GLN A 121 -14.69 30.53 1.17
C GLN A 121 -14.62 31.00 2.61
N VAL A 122 -13.98 32.13 2.84
CA VAL A 122 -13.78 32.72 4.16
C VAL A 122 -14.27 34.14 4.16
N GLY A 123 -15.09 34.50 5.14
CA GLY A 123 -15.49 35.87 5.39
C GLY A 123 -14.65 36.52 6.50
N PRO A 124 -14.74 37.85 6.70
CA PRO A 124 -14.02 38.53 7.77
C PRO A 124 -14.35 37.94 9.15
N GLY A 125 -13.31 37.52 9.88
CA GLY A 125 -13.47 36.95 11.22
C GLY A 125 -14.07 35.56 11.31
N THR A 126 -14.21 34.84 10.16
CA THR A 126 -14.63 33.44 10.11
C THR A 126 -13.47 32.56 9.71
N ALA A 127 -13.44 31.31 10.19
CA ALA A 127 -12.48 30.31 9.80
C ALA A 127 -13.15 29.21 8.96
N ALA A 128 -12.53 28.81 7.86
CA ALA A 128 -12.93 27.63 7.11
C ALA A 128 -12.00 26.47 7.43
N SER A 129 -12.56 25.29 7.71
CA SER A 129 -11.80 24.07 7.99
C SER A 129 -11.98 23.09 6.84
N ILE A 130 -10.87 22.71 6.17
CA ILE A 130 -10.85 21.87 5.00
C ILE A 130 -9.98 20.65 5.25
N ASP A 131 -10.51 19.46 4.93
CA ASP A 131 -9.76 18.22 4.97
C ASP A 131 -9.05 18.02 3.63
N VAL A 132 -7.73 17.89 3.68
CA VAL A 132 -6.89 17.67 2.50
C VAL A 132 -6.02 16.42 2.69
N TYR A 133 -5.67 15.75 1.60
CA TYR A 133 -5.02 14.45 1.63
C TYR A 133 -3.79 14.45 0.72
N ALA A 134 -2.64 14.03 1.26
CA ALA A 134 -1.41 13.94 0.49
C ALA A 134 -0.57 12.74 0.95
N LYS A 135 0.14 12.11 0.03
CA LYS A 135 1.06 11.01 0.31
C LYS A 135 2.48 11.53 0.45
N HIS A 136 3.11 11.28 1.59
CA HIS A 136 4.47 11.73 1.88
C HIS A 136 5.46 10.60 1.74
N GLY A 137 6.46 10.78 0.88
CA GLY A 137 7.48 9.75 0.63
C GLY A 137 8.63 9.76 1.63
N ARG A 138 8.83 10.85 2.37
CA ARG A 138 9.97 11.01 3.28
C ARG A 138 9.57 11.74 4.55
N SER A 139 10.17 11.32 5.68
CA SER A 139 9.93 11.92 6.99
C SER A 139 10.77 13.17 7.25
N ASP A 140 11.90 13.33 6.56
CA ASP A 140 12.91 14.38 6.75
C ASP A 140 12.68 15.62 5.89
N ARG A 141 11.68 15.61 5.01
CA ARG A 141 11.41 16.69 4.08
C ARG A 141 10.28 17.61 4.54
N PRO A 142 10.34 18.90 4.17
CA PRO A 142 9.30 19.85 4.52
C PRO A 142 7.99 19.56 3.80
N ILE A 143 6.88 19.85 4.47
CA ILE A 143 5.53 19.85 3.92
C ILE A 143 5.06 21.30 3.88
N ARG A 144 4.51 21.72 2.74
CA ARG A 144 4.02 23.08 2.54
C ARG A 144 2.56 23.06 2.09
N VAL A 145 1.73 23.88 2.70
CA VAL A 145 0.35 24.14 2.25
C VAL A 145 0.32 25.47 1.53
N VAL A 146 -0.32 25.49 0.36
CA VAL A 146 -0.46 26.68 -0.47
C VAL A 146 -1.94 26.97 -0.66
N ALA A 147 -2.37 28.18 -0.34
CA ALA A 147 -3.69 28.68 -0.66
C ALA A 147 -3.62 29.53 -1.93
N LYS A 148 -4.26 29.08 -3.01
CA LYS A 148 -4.41 29.82 -4.26
C LYS A 148 -5.73 30.57 -4.24
N ILE A 149 -5.66 31.90 -4.27
CA ILE A 149 -6.83 32.75 -4.17
C ILE A 149 -7.39 33.08 -5.55
N GLU A 150 -8.71 32.93 -5.68
CA GLU A 150 -9.45 33.34 -6.86
C GLU A 150 -9.76 34.83 -6.77
N GLY A 151 -9.25 35.64 -7.72
CA GLY A 151 -9.60 37.05 -7.80
C GLY A 151 -8.69 37.84 -8.75
N LYS A 152 -9.28 38.55 -9.65
CA LYS A 152 -8.62 39.58 -10.46
C LYS A 152 -8.57 40.87 -9.65
N ASN A 153 -7.40 41.27 -9.17
CA ASN A 153 -7.18 42.69 -8.86
C ASN A 153 -6.70 43.38 -10.15
N PRO A 154 -7.52 44.26 -10.78
CA PRO A 154 -7.15 44.88 -12.06
C PRO A 154 -6.06 45.95 -11.96
N ASN A 155 -5.62 46.35 -10.74
CA ASN A 155 -4.86 47.58 -10.55
C ASN A 155 -3.45 47.42 -9.96
N GLU A 156 -2.92 46.19 -9.70
CA GLU A 156 -1.59 46.05 -9.22
C GLU A 156 -0.81 45.01 -10.05
N GLY A 157 0.28 45.48 -10.63
CA GLY A 157 1.18 44.67 -11.45
C GLY A 157 1.80 43.51 -10.67
N LYS A 158 1.35 42.26 -10.91
CA LYS A 158 1.61 40.96 -10.29
C LYS A 158 0.92 40.77 -8.94
N PRO A 159 -0.33 40.30 -8.91
CA PRO A 159 -0.93 39.87 -7.66
C PRO A 159 -0.22 38.60 -7.17
N LYS A 160 0.24 38.62 -5.91
CA LYS A 160 0.52 37.38 -5.18
C LYS A 160 -0.82 36.71 -4.87
N ASN A 161 -1.29 35.86 -5.77
CA ASN A 161 -2.50 35.09 -5.56
C ASN A 161 -2.23 33.78 -4.79
N GLU A 162 -1.05 33.61 -4.25
CA GLU A 162 -0.63 32.39 -3.56
C GLU A 162 -0.04 32.72 -2.20
N TYR A 163 -0.65 32.13 -1.15
CA TYR A 163 -0.13 32.18 0.22
C TYR A 163 0.43 30.81 0.58
N SER A 164 1.69 30.73 0.96
CA SER A 164 2.36 29.47 1.29
C SER A 164 2.69 29.42 2.79
N HIS A 165 2.34 28.31 3.45
CA HIS A 165 2.66 28.02 4.84
C HIS A 165 3.51 26.75 4.92
N LEU A 166 4.70 26.88 5.49
CA LEU A 166 5.59 25.76 5.76
C LEU A 166 5.21 25.19 7.13
N LEU A 167 4.87 23.91 7.19
CA LEU A 167 4.46 23.27 8.43
C LEU A 167 5.61 23.27 9.44
N THR A 168 5.31 23.74 10.65
CA THR A 168 6.18 23.59 11.81
C THR A 168 6.26 22.12 12.23
N GLU A 169 7.21 21.76 13.09
CA GLU A 169 7.32 20.38 13.61
C GLU A 169 6.06 19.94 14.35
N GLN A 170 5.42 20.86 15.07
CA GLN A 170 4.15 20.58 15.78
C GLN A 170 2.99 20.34 14.82
N GLU A 171 2.86 21.14 13.76
CA GLU A 171 1.82 20.99 12.74
C GLU A 171 2.05 19.74 11.87
N ARG A 172 3.30 19.41 11.57
CA ARG A 172 3.68 18.22 10.82
C ARG A 172 3.41 16.94 11.60
N GLY A 173 3.54 17.00 12.92
CA GLY A 173 3.39 15.85 13.80
C GLY A 173 4.54 14.84 13.67
N MET A 174 4.32 13.62 14.19
CA MET A 174 5.31 12.55 14.26
C MET A 174 5.16 11.57 13.10
N PRO A 175 6.11 11.51 12.15
CA PRO A 175 6.11 10.51 11.11
C PRO A 175 6.50 9.14 11.67
N LEU A 176 5.72 8.12 11.33
CA LEU A 176 5.98 6.71 11.60
C LEU A 176 6.64 6.06 10.39
N SER A 177 7.44 5.02 10.62
CA SER A 177 7.94 4.19 9.53
C SER A 177 6.78 3.49 8.80
N ALA A 178 6.93 3.23 7.50
CA ALA A 178 5.93 2.52 6.71
C ALA A 178 5.56 1.13 7.27
N THR A 179 6.48 0.49 7.99
CA THR A 179 6.30 -0.85 8.59
C THR A 179 6.02 -0.84 10.08
N GLU A 180 6.03 0.33 10.71
CA GLU A 180 5.76 0.46 12.14
C GLU A 180 4.27 0.18 12.44
N PRO A 181 3.94 -0.71 13.38
CA PRO A 181 2.55 -1.04 13.68
C PRO A 181 1.81 0.13 14.30
N TRP A 182 0.63 0.45 13.77
CA TRP A 182 -0.16 1.59 14.22
C TRP A 182 -1.63 1.22 14.42
N VAL A 183 -2.10 1.37 15.65
CA VAL A 183 -3.48 1.08 16.07
C VAL A 183 -4.18 2.38 16.45
N ILE A 184 -5.44 2.51 16.08
CA ILE A 184 -6.27 3.65 16.46
C ILE A 184 -7.39 3.19 17.37
N GLY A 185 -7.56 3.93 18.48
CA GLY A 185 -8.73 3.84 19.35
C GLY A 185 -9.72 4.95 19.03
N ILE A 186 -10.99 4.61 18.87
CA ILE A 186 -12.10 5.58 18.78
C ILE A 186 -13.04 5.30 19.95
N GLY A 187 -13.16 6.26 20.85
CA GLY A 187 -13.98 6.09 22.06
C GLY A 187 -13.81 7.22 23.05
N THR A 188 -13.76 6.90 24.33
CA THR A 188 -13.51 7.85 25.41
C THR A 188 -12.02 8.14 25.58
N ASP A 189 -11.70 9.12 26.44
CA ASP A 189 -10.34 9.60 26.74
C ASP A 189 -9.37 8.52 27.27
N ARG A 190 -9.83 7.28 27.51
CA ARG A 190 -9.03 6.25 28.19
C ARG A 190 -9.39 4.85 27.76
N LEU A 191 -9.22 4.58 26.49
CA LEU A 191 -9.17 3.20 26.05
C LEU A 191 -7.94 2.49 26.64
N ASP A 192 -6.90 3.25 27.03
CA ASP A 192 -5.63 2.77 27.61
C ASP A 192 -5.04 1.60 26.81
N LEU A 193 -5.21 1.67 25.49
CA LEU A 193 -4.79 0.60 24.59
C LEU A 193 -3.28 0.40 24.60
N ASP A 194 -2.53 1.50 24.71
CA ASP A 194 -1.07 1.48 24.77
C ASP A 194 -0.58 0.67 25.97
N GLN A 195 -1.07 0.94 27.18
CA GLN A 195 -0.69 0.19 28.38
C GLN A 195 -1.12 -1.29 28.30
N GLY A 196 -2.35 -1.53 27.84
CA GLY A 196 -2.88 -2.86 27.70
C GLY A 196 -2.12 -3.69 26.69
N LEU A 197 -1.84 -3.14 25.53
CA LEU A 197 -1.12 -3.82 24.46
C LEU A 197 0.36 -3.97 24.76
N MET A 198 1.00 -2.97 25.38
CA MET A 198 2.41 -3.03 25.78
C MET A 198 2.68 -4.09 26.83
N LYS A 199 1.84 -4.23 27.87
CA LYS A 199 1.97 -5.27 28.88
C LYS A 199 1.87 -6.68 28.28
N SER A 200 1.02 -6.87 27.26
CA SER A 200 0.83 -8.18 26.63
C SER A 200 1.97 -8.59 25.70
N ALA A 201 2.72 -7.65 25.15
CA ALA A 201 3.76 -7.92 24.17
C ALA A 201 5.12 -8.37 24.76
N GLY A 202 5.22 -8.54 26.08
CA GLY A 202 6.40 -9.13 26.73
C GLY A 202 7.71 -8.37 26.46
N GLY A 203 7.70 -7.04 26.49
CA GLY A 203 8.88 -6.19 26.33
C GLY A 203 9.31 -5.91 24.88
N ARG A 204 8.61 -6.45 23.88
CA ARG A 204 8.79 -6.10 22.45
C ARG A 204 7.87 -4.96 21.97
N ALA A 205 7.12 -4.40 22.90
CA ALA A 205 6.12 -3.35 22.66
C ALA A 205 6.72 -1.96 22.35
N GLU A 206 8.03 -1.83 22.30
CA GLU A 206 8.67 -0.55 21.97
C GLU A 206 8.33 -0.02 20.58
N GLU A 207 7.71 -0.85 19.74
CA GLU A 207 7.41 -0.50 18.34
C GLU A 207 5.93 -0.23 18.06
N LEU A 208 5.00 -0.59 18.96
CA LEU A 208 3.58 -0.34 18.74
C LEU A 208 3.24 1.12 19.00
N ARG A 209 2.57 1.76 18.05
CA ARG A 209 2.01 3.11 18.20
C ARG A 209 0.50 3.03 18.32
N VAL A 210 -0.02 3.76 19.28
CA VAL A 210 -1.47 3.90 19.50
C VAL A 210 -1.84 5.37 19.43
N SER A 211 -2.91 5.67 18.70
CA SER A 211 -3.55 6.98 18.67
C SER A 211 -4.98 6.85 19.14
N GLU A 212 -5.41 7.71 20.08
CA GLU A 212 -6.76 7.69 20.65
C GLU A 212 -7.53 8.92 20.18
N LEU A 213 -8.59 8.71 19.40
CA LEU A 213 -9.44 9.75 18.86
C LEU A 213 -10.68 9.88 19.73
N THR A 214 -10.77 11.01 20.43
CA THR A 214 -11.83 11.26 21.40
C THR A 214 -12.81 12.34 20.94
N ARG A 215 -12.46 13.06 19.88
CA ARG A 215 -13.22 14.20 19.36
C ARG A 215 -13.63 13.96 17.91
N LEU A 216 -14.80 14.46 17.54
CA LEU A 216 -15.36 14.36 16.19
C LEU A 216 -14.48 15.00 15.11
N ASP A 217 -13.81 16.11 15.45
CA ASP A 217 -12.93 16.84 14.55
C ASP A 217 -11.58 16.11 14.29
N GLU A 218 -11.32 15.00 14.98
CA GLU A 218 -10.13 14.15 14.79
C GLU A 218 -10.38 12.98 13.85
N ILE A 219 -11.64 12.76 13.48
CA ILE A 219 -12.07 11.62 12.64
C ILE A 219 -12.16 12.07 11.17
N PRO A 220 -11.36 11.49 10.25
CA PRO A 220 -11.39 11.85 8.83
C PRO A 220 -12.71 11.51 8.13
N ASN A 221 -13.04 12.29 7.09
CA ASN A 221 -14.24 12.10 6.28
C ASN A 221 -14.06 11.07 5.15
N SER A 222 -12.84 10.54 4.96
CA SER A 222 -12.51 9.63 3.86
C SER A 222 -11.63 8.49 4.33
N LYS A 223 -11.78 7.32 3.69
CA LYS A 223 -10.90 6.16 3.88
C LYS A 223 -9.41 6.49 3.72
N LEU A 224 -9.09 7.52 2.94
CA LEU A 224 -7.71 7.94 2.69
C LEU A 224 -7.00 8.40 3.97
N GLY A 225 -7.74 8.95 4.93
CA GLY A 225 -7.18 9.33 6.23
C GLY A 225 -6.75 8.16 7.11
N TYR A 226 -7.20 6.96 6.79
CA TYR A 226 -6.87 5.74 7.53
C TYR A 226 -5.91 4.82 6.77
N SER A 227 -5.37 5.23 5.62
CA SER A 227 -4.61 4.35 4.72
C SER A 227 -3.38 3.71 5.36
N GLY A 228 -2.74 4.37 6.31
CA GLY A 228 -1.58 3.86 7.05
C GLY A 228 -1.94 3.11 8.35
N VAL A 229 -3.22 3.01 8.69
CA VAL A 229 -3.69 2.38 9.94
C VAL A 229 -3.80 0.87 9.76
N ASP A 230 -3.24 0.12 10.72
CA ASP A 230 -3.25 -1.35 10.66
C ASP A 230 -4.51 -1.95 11.31
N ALA A 231 -4.98 -1.34 12.41
CA ALA A 231 -6.21 -1.76 13.09
C ALA A 231 -6.92 -0.59 13.78
N ILE A 232 -8.24 -0.67 13.87
CA ILE A 232 -9.07 0.28 14.60
C ILE A 232 -9.83 -0.45 15.70
N VAL A 233 -9.76 0.07 16.92
CA VAL A 233 -10.61 -0.32 18.06
C VAL A 233 -11.70 0.72 18.20
N PHE A 234 -12.96 0.32 18.00
CA PHE A 234 -14.08 1.24 18.09
C PHE A 234 -15.00 0.87 19.26
N SER A 235 -14.99 1.70 20.30
CA SER A 235 -15.85 1.55 21.48
C SER A 235 -17.16 2.32 21.32
N SER A 236 -18.26 1.74 21.84
CA SER A 236 -19.55 2.40 21.88
C SER A 236 -19.76 3.32 23.11
N SER A 237 -18.73 3.54 23.91
CA SER A 237 -18.83 4.26 25.17
C SER A 237 -19.07 5.77 25.04
N ASN A 238 -18.55 6.40 23.95
CA ASN A 238 -18.63 7.84 23.74
C ASN A 238 -19.90 8.25 23.00
N SER A 239 -20.90 8.71 23.72
CA SER A 239 -22.18 9.14 23.13
C SER A 239 -22.05 10.34 22.19
N LEU A 240 -21.10 11.25 22.41
CA LEU A 240 -20.87 12.42 21.53
C LEU A 240 -20.34 11.98 20.16
N ILE A 241 -19.41 11.05 20.15
CA ILE A 241 -18.91 10.47 18.89
C ILE A 241 -20.03 9.69 18.21
N ASN A 242 -20.73 8.82 18.95
CA ASN A 242 -21.77 7.95 18.41
C ASN A 242 -22.89 8.71 17.70
N GLN A 243 -23.34 9.80 18.28
CA GLN A 243 -24.42 10.64 17.74
C GLN A 243 -23.93 11.70 16.76
N GLY A 244 -22.70 12.18 16.92
CA GLY A 244 -22.15 13.32 16.18
C GLY A 244 -21.43 12.98 14.89
N LEU A 245 -21.08 11.70 14.62
CA LEU A 245 -20.40 11.30 13.40
C LEU A 245 -21.24 11.63 12.16
N SER A 246 -20.64 12.36 11.23
CA SER A 246 -21.26 12.65 9.93
C SER A 246 -21.39 11.38 9.07
N VAL A 247 -22.31 11.41 8.11
CA VAL A 247 -22.47 10.32 7.13
C VAL A 247 -21.14 10.05 6.38
N GLN A 248 -20.37 11.10 6.09
CA GLN A 248 -19.09 10.98 5.40
C GLN A 248 -18.04 10.28 6.25
N GLN A 249 -17.93 10.62 7.54
CA GLN A 249 -17.02 9.95 8.47
C GLN A 249 -17.37 8.46 8.62
N ARG A 250 -18.67 8.13 8.79
CA ARG A 250 -19.12 6.73 8.86
C ARG A 250 -18.81 5.95 7.59
N ARG A 251 -19.03 6.56 6.40
CA ARG A 251 -18.64 5.96 5.12
C ARG A 251 -17.14 5.79 5.00
N GLY A 252 -16.35 6.78 5.42
CA GLY A 252 -14.87 6.69 5.41
C GLY A 252 -14.36 5.49 6.20
N LEU A 253 -14.93 5.22 7.38
CA LEU A 253 -14.61 4.04 8.20
C LEU A 253 -15.08 2.74 7.53
N ALA A 254 -16.32 2.71 6.98
CA ALA A 254 -16.86 1.54 6.28
C ALA A 254 -16.04 1.17 5.04
N ASP A 255 -15.68 2.17 4.25
CA ASP A 255 -14.85 1.98 3.06
C ASP A 255 -13.44 1.50 3.43
N TRP A 256 -12.83 2.05 4.50
CA TRP A 256 -11.54 1.57 4.98
C TRP A 256 -11.61 0.10 5.43
N LEU A 257 -12.63 -0.27 6.18
CA LEU A 257 -12.85 -1.65 6.61
C LEU A 257 -13.02 -2.58 5.41
N GLY A 258 -13.90 -2.21 4.45
CA GLY A 258 -14.16 -2.99 3.25
C GLY A 258 -12.92 -3.20 2.35
N PHE A 259 -11.93 -2.30 2.43
CA PHE A 259 -10.65 -2.38 1.71
C PHE A 259 -9.55 -3.18 2.42
N GLY A 260 -9.89 -4.02 3.37
CA GLY A 260 -8.93 -4.89 4.07
C GLY A 260 -8.51 -4.38 5.44
N GLY A 261 -9.23 -3.42 6.01
CA GLY A 261 -9.06 -2.95 7.37
C GLY A 261 -9.36 -4.02 8.40
N GLN A 262 -8.75 -3.93 9.58
CA GLN A 262 -9.05 -4.77 10.73
C GLN A 262 -9.71 -3.94 11.82
N MET A 263 -10.93 -4.30 12.21
CA MET A 263 -11.69 -3.54 13.20
C MET A 263 -12.07 -4.40 14.39
N LEU A 264 -11.77 -3.92 15.59
CA LEU A 264 -12.27 -4.45 16.84
C LEU A 264 -13.44 -3.57 17.31
N LEU A 265 -14.67 -4.10 17.25
CA LEU A 265 -15.86 -3.44 17.76
C LEU A 265 -16.07 -3.86 19.22
N THR A 266 -16.00 -2.91 20.14
CA THR A 266 -16.28 -3.13 21.56
C THR A 266 -17.57 -2.39 21.91
N TRP A 267 -18.69 -3.02 21.54
CA TRP A 267 -20.02 -2.42 21.65
C TRP A 267 -20.84 -3.07 22.77
N GLY A 268 -20.86 -2.40 23.91
CA GLY A 268 -21.66 -2.75 25.07
C GLY A 268 -22.97 -1.97 25.08
N LYS A 269 -23.18 -1.19 26.12
CA LYS A 269 -24.39 -0.39 26.37
C LYS A 269 -24.74 0.58 25.24
N GLY A 270 -23.75 1.23 24.63
CA GLY A 270 -23.96 2.18 23.53
C GLY A 270 -24.16 1.51 22.16
N GLY A 271 -23.92 0.19 22.03
CA GLY A 271 -24.00 -0.55 20.77
C GLY A 271 -25.35 -0.43 20.05
N PRO A 272 -26.51 -0.62 20.72
CA PRO A 272 -27.81 -0.49 20.07
C PRO A 272 -28.09 0.89 19.47
N GLU A 273 -27.51 1.95 20.04
CA GLU A 273 -27.62 3.32 19.49
C GLU A 273 -26.83 3.46 18.20
N LEU A 274 -25.61 2.97 18.17
CA LEU A 274 -24.77 2.96 16.96
C LEU A 274 -25.41 2.15 15.82
N ALA A 275 -26.03 1.03 16.14
CA ALA A 275 -26.69 0.17 15.16
C ALA A 275 -27.92 0.81 14.49
N LYS A 276 -28.48 1.88 15.02
CA LYS A 276 -29.54 2.66 14.34
C LYS A 276 -29.07 3.34 13.06
N HIS A 277 -27.77 3.60 12.94
CA HIS A 277 -27.18 4.18 11.73
C HIS A 277 -26.96 3.10 10.66
N PRO A 278 -27.54 3.22 9.47
CA PRO A 278 -27.43 2.19 8.44
C PRO A 278 -25.99 1.91 8.01
N GLU A 279 -25.10 2.91 8.06
CA GLU A 279 -23.68 2.74 7.76
C GLU A 279 -22.97 1.82 8.74
N PHE A 280 -23.41 1.75 10.00
CA PHE A 280 -22.85 0.85 11.01
C PHE A 280 -23.59 -0.48 11.07
N ALA A 281 -24.91 -0.48 10.86
CA ALA A 281 -25.70 -1.71 10.83
C ALA A 281 -25.18 -2.70 9.78
N GLN A 282 -24.72 -2.20 8.63
CA GLN A 282 -24.17 -3.05 7.56
C GLN A 282 -22.84 -3.75 7.93
N TRP A 283 -22.13 -3.30 8.98
CA TRP A 283 -20.92 -3.97 9.45
C TRP A 283 -21.23 -5.25 10.22
N LEU A 284 -22.44 -5.33 10.76
CA LEU A 284 -22.87 -6.45 11.61
C LEU A 284 -23.36 -7.62 10.75
N PRO A 285 -22.99 -8.85 11.08
CA PRO A 285 -23.51 -10.06 10.41
C PRO A 285 -24.84 -10.49 11.00
N GLY A 286 -25.73 -9.57 11.29
CA GLY A 286 -27.00 -9.80 11.93
C GLY A 286 -27.56 -8.54 12.58
N GLU A 287 -28.44 -8.69 13.54
CA GLU A 287 -29.15 -7.59 14.19
C GLU A 287 -28.81 -7.51 15.68
N LEU A 288 -28.67 -6.27 16.20
CA LEU A 288 -28.67 -6.04 17.64
C LEU A 288 -30.12 -6.01 18.16
N ILE A 289 -30.38 -6.83 19.16
CA ILE A 289 -31.74 -7.01 19.72
C ILE A 289 -31.82 -6.31 21.09
N GLY A 290 -32.79 -5.42 21.21
CA GLY A 290 -33.16 -4.81 22.51
C GLY A 290 -32.06 -3.94 23.12
N ALA A 291 -32.14 -3.76 24.44
CA ALA A 291 -31.13 -3.03 25.22
C ALA A 291 -29.99 -3.96 25.67
N ALA A 292 -28.88 -3.40 26.09
CA ALA A 292 -27.78 -4.16 26.70
C ALA A 292 -28.27 -4.87 27.99
N VAL A 293 -27.71 -6.03 28.26
CA VAL A 293 -28.05 -6.87 29.43
C VAL A 293 -26.77 -7.26 30.17
N ASP A 294 -26.93 -7.52 31.47
CA ASP A 294 -25.84 -8.03 32.29
C ASP A 294 -25.52 -9.49 31.93
N CYS A 295 -24.26 -9.74 31.64
CA CYS A 295 -23.76 -11.05 31.26
C CYS A 295 -22.63 -11.51 32.16
N GLU A 296 -22.64 -12.79 32.55
CA GLU A 296 -21.58 -13.42 33.32
C GLU A 296 -20.34 -13.62 32.43
N PRO A 297 -19.16 -13.11 32.85
CA PRO A 297 -17.93 -13.17 32.03
C PRO A 297 -17.12 -14.47 32.19
N GLY A 298 -17.61 -15.42 32.99
CA GLY A 298 -16.90 -16.69 33.29
C GLY A 298 -16.30 -17.40 32.06
N PRO A 299 -16.96 -17.44 30.89
CA PRO A 299 -16.36 -17.99 29.68
C PRO A 299 -15.13 -17.22 29.18
N ILE A 300 -15.05 -15.89 29.35
CA ILE A 300 -13.87 -15.07 29.01
C ILE A 300 -12.74 -15.37 30.00
N GLU A 301 -13.05 -15.43 31.31
CA GLU A 301 -12.09 -15.80 32.35
C GLU A 301 -11.46 -17.18 32.08
N SER A 302 -12.30 -18.17 31.75
CA SER A 302 -11.86 -19.53 31.43
C SER A 302 -11.00 -19.57 30.18
N LEU A 303 -11.36 -18.81 29.13
CA LEU A 303 -10.59 -18.71 27.89
C LEU A 303 -9.16 -18.21 28.12
N LEU A 304 -9.02 -17.23 29.00
CA LEU A 304 -7.74 -16.56 29.28
C LEU A 304 -6.99 -17.20 30.44
N GLY A 305 -7.58 -18.17 31.12
CA GLY A 305 -7.00 -18.78 32.32
C GLY A 305 -6.82 -17.79 33.47
N SER A 306 -7.71 -16.76 33.55
CA SER A 306 -7.64 -15.73 34.57
C SER A 306 -7.94 -16.31 35.96
N GLN A 307 -7.15 -15.88 36.96
CA GLN A 307 -7.44 -16.15 38.37
C GLN A 307 -8.29 -15.04 38.98
N ASP A 308 -8.25 -13.86 38.40
CA ASP A 308 -9.05 -12.73 38.82
C ASP A 308 -10.45 -12.82 38.28
N ARG A 309 -11.43 -12.63 39.13
CA ARG A 309 -12.83 -12.59 38.73
C ARG A 309 -13.19 -11.26 38.10
N LEU A 310 -13.84 -11.30 36.98
CA LEU A 310 -14.39 -10.17 36.28
C LEU A 310 -15.85 -9.94 36.74
N GLY A 311 -16.23 -8.69 36.97
CA GLY A 311 -17.61 -8.34 37.30
C GLY A 311 -18.57 -8.57 36.12
N LEU A 312 -19.86 -8.39 36.33
CA LEU A 312 -20.86 -8.49 35.27
C LEU A 312 -20.56 -7.48 34.16
N LEU A 313 -20.73 -7.92 32.92
CA LEU A 313 -20.52 -7.09 31.74
C LEU A 313 -21.87 -6.61 31.18
N GLU A 314 -22.04 -5.30 31.02
CA GLU A 314 -23.16 -4.74 30.24
C GLU A 314 -22.96 -5.06 28.75
N SER A 315 -23.66 -6.08 28.25
CA SER A 315 -23.41 -6.68 26.93
C SER A 315 -24.55 -6.43 25.95
N SER A 316 -24.23 -6.03 24.73
CA SER A 316 -25.18 -5.97 23.62
C SER A 316 -25.54 -7.38 23.14
N ILE A 317 -26.80 -7.56 22.73
CA ILE A 317 -27.32 -8.84 22.23
C ILE A 317 -27.21 -8.83 20.70
N LEU A 318 -26.25 -9.55 20.15
CA LEU A 318 -26.08 -9.71 18.69
C LEU A 318 -26.69 -11.05 18.23
N LYS A 319 -27.71 -10.98 17.38
CA LYS A 319 -28.23 -12.13 16.66
C LYS A 319 -27.41 -12.37 15.40
N LEU A 320 -26.47 -13.29 15.48
CA LEU A 320 -25.59 -13.64 14.36
C LEU A 320 -26.36 -14.44 13.29
N THR A 321 -26.15 -14.08 12.03
CA THR A 321 -26.61 -14.84 10.86
C THR A 321 -25.45 -15.48 10.10
N SER A 322 -24.23 -14.96 10.27
CA SER A 322 -22.98 -15.47 9.66
C SER A 322 -21.77 -15.18 10.56
N GLY A 323 -20.64 -15.75 10.23
CA GLY A 323 -19.41 -15.56 10.99
C GLY A 323 -19.15 -16.63 12.06
N LYS A 324 -18.10 -16.46 12.85
CA LYS A 324 -17.64 -17.43 13.84
C LYS A 324 -17.87 -16.88 15.26
N MET A 325 -18.69 -17.59 16.03
CA MET A 325 -18.77 -17.35 17.49
C MET A 325 -17.59 -18.04 18.17
N GLU A 326 -16.85 -17.30 18.99
CA GLU A 326 -15.70 -17.84 19.73
C GLU A 326 -16.03 -18.05 21.20
N VAL A 327 -16.76 -17.11 21.80
CA VAL A 327 -17.13 -17.15 23.21
C VAL A 327 -18.62 -16.85 23.38
N LEU A 328 -19.30 -17.68 24.11
CA LEU A 328 -20.69 -17.51 24.49
C LEU A 328 -20.80 -17.15 25.96
N GLY A 329 -21.43 -16.04 26.26
CA GLY A 329 -21.79 -15.63 27.62
C GLY A 329 -23.15 -16.17 28.04
N ILE A 330 -23.43 -16.09 29.32
CA ILE A 330 -24.70 -16.50 29.91
C ILE A 330 -25.27 -15.32 30.69
N THR A 331 -26.51 -14.95 30.41
CA THR A 331 -27.25 -13.93 31.19
C THR A 331 -27.87 -14.53 32.45
N ALA A 332 -28.27 -13.68 33.38
CA ALA A 332 -28.99 -14.07 34.57
C ALA A 332 -30.29 -14.87 34.25
N THR A 333 -30.89 -14.64 33.08
CA THR A 333 -32.04 -15.37 32.55
C THR A 333 -31.69 -16.67 31.82
N ARG A 334 -30.43 -17.10 31.90
CA ARG A 334 -29.82 -18.26 31.21
C ARG A 334 -29.91 -18.24 29.69
N VAL A 335 -30.03 -17.06 29.13
CA VAL A 335 -29.93 -16.86 27.68
C VAL A 335 -28.47 -16.85 27.30
N ARG A 336 -28.11 -17.61 26.25
CA ARG A 336 -26.75 -17.61 25.68
C ARG A 336 -26.63 -16.51 24.63
N LEU A 337 -25.58 -15.68 24.73
CA LEU A 337 -25.29 -14.63 23.76
C LEU A 337 -23.82 -14.64 23.36
N PRO A 338 -23.49 -14.25 22.13
CA PRO A 338 -22.10 -14.16 21.67
C PRO A 338 -21.41 -13.01 22.39
N LEU A 339 -20.40 -13.29 23.22
CA LEU A 339 -19.53 -12.29 23.83
C LEU A 339 -18.37 -11.95 22.90
N ILE A 340 -17.79 -12.95 22.24
CA ILE A 340 -16.73 -12.73 21.24
C ILE A 340 -17.11 -13.45 19.96
N ALA A 341 -17.12 -12.71 18.86
CA ALA A 341 -17.38 -13.24 17.53
C ALA A 341 -16.47 -12.56 16.49
N ARG A 342 -16.28 -13.23 15.34
CA ARG A 342 -15.49 -12.72 14.22
C ARG A 342 -16.16 -12.99 12.90
N TRP A 343 -16.04 -12.04 11.97
CA TRP A 343 -16.57 -12.19 10.62
C TRP A 343 -15.79 -11.34 9.61
N ALA A 344 -15.99 -11.60 8.35
CA ALA A 344 -15.44 -10.83 7.25
C ALA A 344 -16.41 -9.73 6.79
N TYR A 345 -15.88 -8.57 6.42
CA TYR A 345 -16.62 -7.48 5.79
C TYR A 345 -15.81 -6.95 4.59
N GLY A 346 -16.29 -7.19 3.37
CA GLY A 346 -15.48 -6.97 2.18
C GLY A 346 -14.22 -7.84 2.22
N THR A 347 -13.07 -7.21 2.01
CA THR A 347 -11.75 -7.85 2.19
C THR A 347 -11.16 -7.62 3.60
N GLY A 348 -11.88 -6.94 4.48
CA GLY A 348 -11.49 -6.71 5.86
C GLY A 348 -12.10 -7.71 6.85
N SER A 349 -11.74 -7.57 8.12
CA SER A 349 -12.20 -8.44 9.19
C SER A 349 -12.68 -7.64 10.40
N VAL A 350 -13.74 -8.13 11.04
CA VAL A 350 -14.28 -7.57 12.26
C VAL A 350 -14.17 -8.58 13.38
N THR A 351 -13.60 -8.14 14.50
CA THR A 351 -13.69 -8.83 15.78
C THR A 351 -14.69 -8.09 16.65
N TRP A 352 -15.57 -8.80 17.29
CA TRP A 352 -16.60 -8.28 18.16
C TRP A 352 -16.36 -8.66 19.61
N LEU A 353 -16.48 -7.69 20.50
CA LEU A 353 -16.65 -7.87 21.93
C LEU A 353 -17.97 -7.24 22.32
N ALA A 354 -18.88 -8.01 22.90
CA ALA A 354 -20.22 -7.54 23.31
C ALA A 354 -20.21 -6.57 24.50
N ALA A 355 -19.06 -6.10 24.95
CA ALA A 355 -18.89 -5.16 26.06
C ALA A 355 -17.94 -4.03 25.65
N GLU A 356 -18.06 -2.88 26.31
CA GLU A 356 -17.15 -1.75 26.13
C GLU A 356 -15.83 -2.03 26.82
N ILE A 357 -14.72 -2.04 26.04
CA ILE A 357 -13.38 -2.36 26.55
C ILE A 357 -12.86 -1.34 27.58
N ASP A 358 -13.38 -0.13 27.54
CA ASP A 358 -13.11 0.99 28.42
C ASP A 358 -14.13 1.10 29.59
N SER A 359 -15.05 0.11 29.71
CA SER A 359 -15.92 0.06 30.89
C SER A 359 -15.10 -0.07 32.17
N PRO A 360 -15.56 0.51 33.29
CA PRO A 360 -14.82 0.46 34.57
C PRO A 360 -14.49 -0.98 35.01
N VAL A 361 -15.36 -1.94 34.66
CA VAL A 361 -15.18 -3.36 34.98
C VAL A 361 -13.99 -3.95 34.23
N LEU A 362 -13.90 -3.72 32.92
CA LEU A 362 -12.80 -4.21 32.09
C LEU A 362 -11.52 -3.38 32.28
N ALA A 363 -11.63 -2.07 32.47
CA ALA A 363 -10.47 -1.20 32.67
C ALA A 363 -9.67 -1.56 33.93
N GLY A 364 -10.37 -1.93 35.00
CA GLY A 364 -9.75 -2.36 36.28
C GLY A 364 -9.29 -3.82 36.34
N TRP A 365 -9.55 -4.63 35.30
CA TRP A 365 -9.24 -6.05 35.33
C TRP A 365 -7.77 -6.34 34.95
N GLU A 366 -7.04 -7.03 35.81
CA GLU A 366 -5.59 -7.30 35.61
C GLU A 366 -5.31 -8.11 34.34
N THR A 367 -6.23 -8.97 33.94
CA THR A 367 -6.07 -9.85 32.75
C THR A 367 -6.51 -9.15 31.45
N ARG A 368 -6.97 -7.90 31.49
CA ARG A 368 -7.34 -7.10 30.29
C ARG A 368 -6.27 -7.10 29.18
N PRO A 369 -4.96 -7.00 29.44
CA PRO A 369 -3.94 -7.09 28.40
C PRO A 369 -3.99 -8.39 27.60
N SER A 370 -4.25 -9.51 28.27
CA SER A 370 -4.39 -10.82 27.63
C SER A 370 -5.66 -10.91 26.78
N LEU A 371 -6.76 -10.26 27.24
CA LEU A 371 -7.98 -10.12 26.46
C LEU A 371 -7.72 -9.34 25.17
N LEU A 372 -7.09 -8.17 25.26
CA LEU A 372 -6.73 -7.36 24.09
C LEU A 372 -5.83 -8.13 23.12
N LYS A 373 -4.84 -8.87 23.65
CA LYS A 373 -3.99 -9.74 22.83
C LYS A 373 -4.82 -10.81 22.10
N TYR A 374 -5.77 -11.43 22.76
CA TYR A 374 -6.65 -12.43 22.15
C TYR A 374 -7.57 -11.83 21.09
N LEU A 375 -8.22 -10.69 21.39
CA LEU A 375 -9.11 -9.99 20.47
C LEU A 375 -8.39 -9.53 19.22
N MET A 376 -7.14 -9.07 19.37
CA MET A 376 -6.30 -8.60 18.28
C MET A 376 -5.30 -9.68 17.80
N LYS A 377 -5.59 -10.97 17.99
CA LYS A 377 -4.69 -12.07 17.68
C LYS A 377 -4.14 -12.01 16.25
N GLU A 378 -4.98 -11.77 15.28
CA GLU A 378 -4.61 -11.69 13.86
C GLU A 378 -3.65 -10.53 13.58
N TYR A 379 -3.84 -9.42 14.28
CA TYR A 379 -2.93 -8.29 14.25
C TYR A 379 -1.55 -8.66 14.83
N TRP A 380 -1.51 -9.34 15.98
CA TRP A 380 -0.26 -9.75 16.63
C TRP A 380 0.51 -10.79 15.79
N GLU A 381 -0.18 -11.73 15.19
CA GLU A 381 0.44 -12.71 14.28
C GLU A 381 1.11 -12.02 13.08
N LYS A 382 0.57 -10.91 12.60
CA LYS A 382 1.21 -10.07 11.58
C LYS A 382 2.45 -9.32 12.11
N ALA A 383 2.41 -8.82 13.34
CA ALA A 383 3.46 -8.02 13.94
C ALA A 383 4.65 -8.85 14.49
N GLU A 384 4.41 -10.09 14.93
CA GLU A 384 5.43 -10.97 15.54
C GLU A 384 6.46 -11.52 14.55
N SER A 385 6.27 -11.39 13.24
CA SER A 385 7.31 -11.75 12.29
C SER A 385 8.54 -10.88 12.58
N LYS A 386 9.66 -11.51 12.93
CA LYS A 386 10.91 -10.88 13.40
C LYS A 386 11.24 -9.63 12.58
N ALA A 387 10.99 -8.47 13.14
CA ALA A 387 11.42 -7.23 12.55
C ALA A 387 12.93 -7.15 12.63
N SER A 388 13.60 -7.22 11.50
CA SER A 388 14.98 -6.75 11.41
C SER A 388 14.97 -5.25 11.69
N ARG A 389 15.78 -4.77 12.65
CA ARG A 389 15.89 -3.36 13.04
C ARG A 389 16.34 -2.42 11.90
N ASN A 390 16.80 -2.98 10.79
CA ASN A 390 17.28 -2.25 9.61
C ASN A 390 16.40 -2.60 8.40
N VAL A 391 15.12 -2.27 8.44
CA VAL A 391 14.21 -2.58 7.33
C VAL A 391 14.41 -1.56 6.22
N PHE A 392 15.23 -1.89 5.26
CA PHE A 392 15.10 -1.33 3.92
C PHE A 392 13.95 -2.07 3.24
N LEU A 393 12.79 -1.44 3.13
CA LEU A 393 11.58 -2.02 2.53
C LEU A 393 11.82 -2.72 1.19
N SER A 394 12.87 -2.31 0.46
CA SER A 394 13.22 -2.85 -0.83
C SER A 394 13.74 -4.28 -0.84
N TYR A 395 14.41 -4.70 0.21
CA TYR A 395 15.07 -6.01 0.23
C TYR A 395 14.37 -7.02 1.13
N ASP A 396 13.63 -6.53 2.13
CA ASP A 396 13.05 -7.36 3.18
C ASP A 396 11.52 -7.51 3.05
N ASP A 397 10.88 -6.81 2.08
CA ASP A 397 9.43 -6.83 1.88
C ASP A 397 9.05 -7.25 0.46
N LEU A 398 7.92 -7.97 0.33
CA LEU A 398 7.37 -8.42 -0.96
C LEU A 398 7.04 -7.26 -1.92
N SER A 399 6.75 -6.06 -1.41
CA SER A 399 6.56 -4.87 -2.25
C SER A 399 7.81 -4.54 -3.07
N GLY A 400 9.00 -4.77 -2.52
CA GLY A 400 10.26 -4.64 -3.24
C GLY A 400 10.41 -5.67 -4.36
N GLN A 401 10.02 -6.93 -4.11
CA GLN A 401 10.00 -7.96 -5.16
C GLN A 401 8.97 -7.63 -6.24
N LEU A 402 7.80 -7.10 -5.87
CA LEU A 402 6.78 -6.64 -6.82
C LEU A 402 7.33 -5.53 -7.73
N ASN A 403 7.97 -4.52 -7.15
CA ASN A 403 8.63 -3.45 -7.89
C ASN A 403 9.66 -4.00 -8.87
N ALA A 404 10.56 -4.89 -8.42
CA ALA A 404 11.57 -5.51 -9.25
C ALA A 404 10.98 -6.36 -10.40
N THR A 405 9.83 -7.01 -10.16
CA THR A 405 9.12 -7.79 -11.17
C THR A 405 8.51 -6.89 -12.24
N LEU A 406 7.89 -5.79 -11.84
CA LEU A 406 7.27 -4.83 -12.77
C LEU A 406 8.30 -4.00 -13.53
N ASP A 407 9.48 -3.78 -12.96
CA ASP A 407 10.59 -3.06 -13.62
C ASP A 407 11.27 -3.89 -14.72
N ARG A 408 10.92 -5.16 -14.89
CA ARG A 408 11.42 -6.00 -15.97
C ARG A 408 10.64 -5.79 -17.26
N PHE A 409 11.21 -5.01 -18.14
CA PHE A 409 10.67 -4.84 -19.49
C PHE A 409 11.33 -5.81 -20.45
N PRO A 410 10.57 -6.68 -21.16
CA PRO A 410 11.14 -7.66 -22.09
C PRO A 410 12.02 -7.05 -23.19
N SER A 411 11.66 -5.85 -23.61
CA SER A 411 12.41 -5.06 -24.59
C SER A 411 13.73 -4.49 -24.08
N LEU A 412 13.94 -4.48 -22.75
CA LEU A 412 15.14 -3.96 -22.08
C LEU A 412 16.12 -5.06 -21.65
N GLN A 413 15.87 -6.31 -21.96
CA GLN A 413 16.82 -7.37 -21.65
C GLN A 413 18.14 -7.05 -22.35
N LEU A 414 19.01 -6.35 -21.62
CA LEU A 414 20.41 -6.19 -21.93
C LEU A 414 20.94 -7.59 -22.23
N GLY A 415 21.54 -7.76 -23.41
CA GLY A 415 22.06 -9.05 -23.84
C GLY A 415 22.83 -9.73 -22.72
N ASN A 416 22.72 -11.02 -22.62
CA ASN A 416 23.31 -11.87 -21.59
C ASN A 416 24.67 -11.34 -21.11
N LEU A 417 24.96 -11.46 -19.81
CA LEU A 417 26.26 -11.14 -19.22
C LEU A 417 27.43 -11.61 -20.12
N GLY A 418 27.22 -12.71 -20.86
CA GLY A 418 28.14 -13.19 -21.88
C GLY A 418 28.52 -12.17 -22.97
N HIS A 419 27.60 -11.30 -23.40
CA HIS A 419 27.92 -10.25 -24.38
C HIS A 419 28.79 -9.16 -23.78
N LEU A 420 28.56 -8.79 -22.50
CA LEU A 420 29.41 -7.84 -21.79
C LEU A 420 30.81 -8.39 -21.57
N VAL A 421 30.92 -9.67 -21.16
CA VAL A 421 32.20 -10.37 -20.98
C VAL A 421 32.93 -10.49 -22.33
N LEU A 422 32.24 -10.81 -23.41
CA LEU A 422 32.81 -10.90 -24.76
C LEU A 422 33.33 -9.52 -25.21
N ILE A 423 32.57 -8.44 -25.04
CA ILE A 423 33.00 -7.08 -25.38
C ILE A 423 34.23 -6.68 -24.56
N ALA A 424 34.20 -6.94 -23.24
CA ALA A 424 35.32 -6.65 -22.35
C ALA A 424 36.57 -7.47 -22.73
N GLY A 425 36.39 -8.76 -23.08
CA GLY A 425 37.47 -9.63 -23.55
C GLY A 425 38.08 -9.17 -24.89
N LEU A 426 37.24 -8.80 -25.86
CA LEU A 426 37.70 -8.21 -27.13
C LEU A 426 38.47 -6.90 -26.88
N LEU A 427 37.98 -6.03 -25.97
CA LEU A 427 38.65 -4.81 -25.62
C LEU A 427 40.04 -5.07 -24.98
N ALA A 428 40.10 -6.04 -24.06
CA ALA A 428 41.36 -6.40 -23.42
C ALA A 428 42.39 -6.95 -24.43
N ILE A 429 41.93 -7.73 -25.40
CA ILE A 429 42.80 -8.24 -26.51
C ILE A 429 43.25 -7.08 -27.38
N LEU A 430 42.37 -6.15 -27.70
CA LEU A 430 42.65 -5.02 -28.60
C LEU A 430 43.63 -4.02 -27.96
N ILE A 431 43.48 -3.68 -26.68
CA ILE A 431 44.36 -2.74 -25.97
C ILE A 431 45.68 -3.41 -25.53
N GLY A 432 45.66 -4.71 -25.24
CA GLY A 432 46.83 -5.43 -24.75
C GLY A 432 47.66 -6.07 -25.89
N PRO A 433 47.47 -7.35 -26.17
CA PRO A 433 48.36 -8.09 -27.08
C PRO A 433 48.32 -7.57 -28.52
N LEU A 434 47.16 -7.10 -29.01
CA LEU A 434 47.07 -6.59 -30.39
C LEU A 434 47.77 -5.25 -30.57
N ASP A 435 47.59 -4.33 -29.61
CA ASP A 435 48.31 -3.02 -29.61
C ASP A 435 49.82 -3.22 -29.52
N TYR A 436 50.29 -4.10 -28.63
CA TYR A 436 51.69 -4.45 -28.50
C TYR A 436 52.26 -4.97 -29.81
N TYR A 437 51.56 -5.93 -30.46
CA TYR A 437 51.98 -6.49 -31.75
C TYR A 437 52.07 -5.41 -32.83
N LEU A 438 51.09 -4.54 -32.90
CA LEU A 438 50.98 -3.48 -33.92
C LEU A 438 52.01 -2.39 -33.72
N THR A 439 52.13 -1.84 -32.49
CA THR A 439 52.97 -0.65 -32.23
C THR A 439 54.44 -0.97 -32.02
N VAL A 440 54.76 -2.08 -31.34
CA VAL A 440 56.12 -2.46 -31.01
C VAL A 440 56.75 -3.34 -32.09
N LYS A 441 56.05 -4.36 -32.55
CA LYS A 441 56.60 -5.38 -33.49
C LYS A 441 56.48 -4.96 -34.93
N TYR A 442 55.32 -4.43 -35.37
CA TYR A 442 55.06 -4.08 -36.78
C TYR A 442 55.53 -2.65 -37.09
N LEU A 443 55.04 -1.65 -36.36
CA LEU A 443 55.40 -0.21 -36.60
C LEU A 443 56.73 0.20 -36.00
N ARG A 444 57.27 -0.61 -35.06
CA ARG A 444 58.52 -0.32 -34.31
C ARG A 444 58.57 1.08 -33.65
N LYS A 445 57.42 1.65 -33.25
CA LYS A 445 57.27 2.95 -32.64
C LYS A 445 56.48 2.83 -31.32
N PRO A 446 57.09 2.40 -30.22
CA PRO A 446 56.38 2.15 -28.94
C PRO A 446 55.71 3.40 -28.35
N ARG A 447 56.13 4.60 -28.73
CA ARG A 447 55.49 5.85 -28.29
C ARG A 447 54.07 6.02 -28.84
N TRP A 448 53.70 5.28 -29.89
CA TRP A 448 52.37 5.37 -30.47
C TRP A 448 51.32 4.56 -29.68
N THR A 449 51.73 3.74 -28.72
CA THR A 449 50.80 2.98 -27.84
C THR A 449 49.87 3.92 -27.08
N TRP A 450 50.31 5.14 -26.71
CA TRP A 450 49.42 6.08 -26.07
C TRP A 450 48.33 6.64 -26.99
N TRP A 451 48.61 6.80 -28.26
CA TRP A 451 47.64 7.26 -29.25
C TRP A 451 46.68 6.14 -29.68
N THR A 452 47.17 4.94 -29.80
CA THR A 452 46.32 3.76 -30.09
C THR A 452 45.39 3.43 -28.92
N LEU A 453 45.87 3.55 -27.69
CA LEU A 453 45.04 3.42 -26.49
C LEU A 453 43.87 4.41 -26.51
N LEU A 454 44.18 5.69 -26.77
CA LEU A 454 43.15 6.73 -26.84
C LEU A 454 42.17 6.48 -27.98
N ALA A 455 42.63 6.09 -29.16
CA ALA A 455 41.82 5.79 -30.32
C ALA A 455 40.94 4.57 -30.11
N CYS A 456 41.46 3.48 -29.51
CA CYS A 456 40.69 2.28 -29.17
C CYS A 456 39.63 2.56 -28.10
N SER A 457 39.95 3.32 -27.06
CA SER A 457 39.03 3.73 -26.03
C SER A 457 37.89 4.56 -26.61
N LEU A 458 38.20 5.53 -27.46
CA LEU A 458 37.19 6.35 -28.15
C LEU A 458 36.32 5.53 -29.10
N ALA A 459 36.95 4.66 -29.89
CA ALA A 459 36.22 3.78 -30.82
C ALA A 459 35.26 2.84 -30.04
N THR A 460 35.72 2.26 -28.93
CA THR A 460 34.90 1.41 -28.08
C THR A 460 33.73 2.18 -27.47
N MET A 461 34.00 3.39 -26.96
CA MET A 461 32.97 4.27 -26.42
C MET A 461 31.92 4.63 -27.48
N LEU A 462 32.34 4.98 -28.69
CA LEU A 462 31.41 5.28 -29.79
C LEU A 462 30.62 4.05 -30.24
N THR A 463 31.29 2.90 -30.36
CA THR A 463 30.62 1.63 -30.76
C THR A 463 29.62 1.19 -29.70
N THR A 464 29.99 1.18 -28.43
CA THR A 464 29.07 0.84 -27.34
C THR A 464 27.91 1.83 -27.26
N SER A 465 28.16 3.12 -27.39
CA SER A 465 27.11 4.15 -27.41
C SER A 465 26.13 3.94 -28.58
N PHE A 466 26.66 3.63 -29.76
CA PHE A 466 25.85 3.33 -30.95
C PHE A 466 25.01 2.06 -30.77
N LEU A 467 25.60 0.96 -30.26
CA LEU A 467 24.89 -0.28 -29.98
C LEU A 467 23.81 -0.09 -28.93
N PHE A 468 24.10 0.62 -27.83
CA PHE A 468 23.13 0.94 -26.80
C PHE A 468 21.95 1.75 -27.35
N ARG A 469 22.21 2.77 -28.18
CA ARG A 469 21.15 3.56 -28.82
C ARG A 469 20.29 2.75 -29.78
N ARG A 470 20.82 1.70 -30.39
CA ARG A 470 20.10 0.82 -31.30
C ARG A 470 19.32 -0.28 -30.59
N TRP A 471 19.80 -0.74 -29.44
CA TRP A 471 19.16 -1.81 -28.68
C TRP A 471 18.10 -1.33 -27.67
N LYS A 472 18.17 -0.08 -27.25
CA LYS A 472 17.15 0.47 -26.34
C LYS A 472 15.88 0.86 -27.10
N PRO A 473 14.71 0.37 -26.65
CA PRO A 473 13.45 0.82 -27.23
C PRO A 473 13.30 2.33 -27.01
N ARG A 474 12.82 3.02 -28.03
CA ARG A 474 12.61 4.47 -28.01
C ARG A 474 11.22 4.85 -27.50
N ASP A 475 10.32 3.88 -27.46
CA ASP A 475 8.94 4.07 -27.11
C ASP A 475 8.74 3.84 -25.62
N ALA A 476 7.76 4.53 -25.04
CA ALA A 476 7.39 4.33 -23.65
C ALA A 476 6.71 2.97 -23.49
N SER A 477 6.96 2.30 -22.38
CA SER A 477 6.38 0.99 -22.08
C SER A 477 5.80 1.00 -20.65
N ILE A 478 4.69 0.30 -20.44
CA ILE A 478 4.05 0.17 -19.12
C ILE A 478 3.81 -1.30 -18.80
N ASN A 479 4.39 -1.77 -17.70
CA ASN A 479 4.05 -3.05 -17.09
C ASN A 479 3.05 -2.82 -15.95
N THR A 480 2.00 -3.61 -15.87
CA THR A 480 1.01 -3.50 -14.79
C THR A 480 0.62 -4.85 -14.21
N ILE A 481 0.35 -4.86 -12.92
CA ILE A 481 -0.45 -5.86 -12.23
C ILE A 481 -1.62 -5.19 -11.54
N GLU A 482 -2.80 -5.72 -11.74
CA GLU A 482 -4.03 -5.24 -11.12
C GLU A 482 -4.72 -6.39 -10.39
N LEU A 483 -5.14 -6.14 -9.17
CA LEU A 483 -5.92 -7.04 -8.33
C LEU A 483 -7.31 -6.45 -8.17
N ILE A 484 -8.33 -7.18 -8.63
CA ILE A 484 -9.73 -6.79 -8.54
C ILE A 484 -10.43 -7.67 -7.52
N ASP A 485 -10.89 -7.08 -6.45
CA ASP A 485 -11.71 -7.73 -5.43
C ASP A 485 -13.18 -7.53 -5.74
N VAL A 486 -13.90 -8.62 -5.82
CA VAL A 486 -15.36 -8.65 -6.03
C VAL A 486 -15.99 -9.35 -4.84
N ASP A 487 -16.72 -8.61 -4.01
CA ASP A 487 -17.35 -9.16 -2.82
C ASP A 487 -18.87 -9.34 -3.03
N ASP A 488 -19.35 -10.55 -2.80
CA ASP A 488 -20.75 -10.92 -3.01
C ASP A 488 -21.69 -10.32 -1.95
N GLN A 489 -21.19 -10.03 -0.76
CA GLN A 489 -21.97 -9.48 0.35
C GLN A 489 -22.18 -7.97 0.22
N THR A 490 -21.11 -7.22 -0.01
CA THR A 490 -21.17 -5.75 -0.14
C THR A 490 -21.57 -5.30 -1.54
N GLN A 491 -21.58 -6.20 -2.51
CA GLN A 491 -21.84 -5.92 -3.92
C GLN A 491 -20.94 -4.82 -4.47
N GLN A 492 -19.70 -4.81 -4.01
CA GLN A 492 -18.67 -3.85 -4.43
C GLN A 492 -17.55 -4.55 -5.17
N LEU A 493 -17.08 -3.87 -6.18
CA LEU A 493 -15.87 -4.19 -6.92
C LEU A 493 -14.83 -3.13 -6.58
N GLN A 494 -13.65 -3.58 -6.18
CA GLN A 494 -12.54 -2.73 -5.77
C GLN A 494 -11.28 -3.20 -6.48
N ALA A 495 -10.57 -2.29 -7.14
CA ALA A 495 -9.33 -2.60 -7.80
C ALA A 495 -8.15 -1.84 -7.18
N ARG A 496 -7.02 -2.51 -7.09
CA ARG A 496 -5.71 -1.94 -6.77
C ARG A 496 -4.72 -2.39 -7.82
N GLY A 497 -4.08 -1.43 -8.46
CA GLY A 497 -3.10 -1.69 -9.50
C GLY A 497 -1.76 -1.04 -9.21
N PHE A 498 -0.72 -1.69 -9.69
CA PHE A 498 0.65 -1.23 -9.63
C PHE A 498 1.21 -1.23 -11.05
N ALA A 499 1.83 -0.12 -11.43
CA ALA A 499 2.36 0.07 -12.76
C ALA A 499 3.79 0.57 -12.70
N HIS A 500 4.64 0.08 -13.60
CA HIS A 500 5.94 0.66 -13.90
C HIS A 500 5.93 1.23 -15.31
N CYS A 501 6.33 2.49 -15.43
CA CYS A 501 6.47 3.15 -16.70
C CYS A 501 7.95 3.32 -17.04
N TYR A 502 8.34 2.88 -18.22
CA TYR A 502 9.66 3.09 -18.81
C TYR A 502 9.63 4.24 -19.79
N GLY A 503 10.52 5.22 -19.61
CA GLY A 503 10.74 6.33 -20.53
C GLY A 503 11.84 5.99 -21.54
N GLY A 504 11.48 5.64 -22.78
CA GLY A 504 12.47 5.38 -23.83
C GLY A 504 13.32 6.63 -24.17
N LYS A 505 12.72 7.81 -24.03
CA LYS A 505 13.36 9.13 -24.14
C LYS A 505 13.01 9.95 -22.91
N SER A 506 13.92 10.85 -22.52
CA SER A 506 13.62 11.81 -21.45
C SER A 506 12.46 12.73 -21.84
N GLY A 507 11.67 13.12 -20.87
CA GLY A 507 10.54 14.03 -21.05
C GLY A 507 9.69 14.13 -19.80
N PHE A 508 8.67 14.98 -19.90
CA PHE A 508 7.63 15.11 -18.89
C PHE A 508 6.42 14.31 -19.30
N PHE A 509 6.00 13.41 -18.42
CA PHE A 509 4.94 12.47 -18.70
C PHE A 509 3.68 12.82 -17.92
N ASP A 510 2.56 12.77 -18.62
CA ASP A 510 1.23 12.87 -18.05
C ASP A 510 0.57 11.49 -18.09
N PHE A 511 0.06 11.02 -16.94
CA PHE A 511 -0.58 9.71 -16.80
C PHE A 511 -2.03 9.87 -16.42
N ASN A 512 -2.90 9.26 -17.20
CA ASN A 512 -4.30 9.08 -16.86
C ASN A 512 -4.68 7.60 -17.01
N SER A 513 -5.32 7.02 -16.00
CA SER A 513 -5.76 5.63 -16.00
C SER A 513 -7.28 5.57 -16.15
N PHE A 514 -7.71 4.68 -17.05
CA PHE A 514 -9.10 4.38 -17.30
C PHE A 514 -9.34 2.89 -17.06
N HIS A 515 -10.48 2.54 -16.51
CA HIS A 515 -10.87 1.14 -16.37
C HIS A 515 -12.13 0.85 -17.17
N ARG A 516 -12.22 -0.38 -17.67
CA ARG A 516 -13.42 -0.92 -18.29
C ARG A 516 -14.43 -1.27 -17.21
N SER A 517 -15.70 -0.89 -17.37
CA SER A 517 -16.75 -1.37 -16.49
C SER A 517 -16.91 -2.88 -16.61
N LEU A 518 -16.92 -3.57 -15.48
CA LEU A 518 -17.07 -5.03 -15.39
C LEU A 518 -18.49 -5.45 -14.97
N SER A 519 -19.38 -4.48 -14.76
CA SER A 519 -20.77 -4.74 -14.43
C SER A 519 -21.56 -5.20 -15.66
N SER A 520 -22.47 -6.16 -15.47
CA SER A 520 -23.40 -6.64 -16.52
C SER A 520 -24.41 -5.59 -16.98
N ASP A 521 -24.65 -4.55 -16.18
CA ASP A 521 -25.61 -3.47 -16.50
C ASP A 521 -25.04 -2.42 -17.48
N SER A 522 -23.76 -2.50 -17.84
CA SER A 522 -23.14 -1.55 -18.76
C SER A 522 -23.28 -2.00 -20.21
N ASP A 523 -24.03 -1.25 -21.01
CA ASP A 523 -24.09 -1.40 -22.45
C ASP A 523 -22.74 -1.03 -23.08
N GLY A 524 -21.92 -2.04 -23.35
CA GLY A 524 -20.71 -1.90 -24.11
C GLY A 524 -19.46 -1.42 -23.33
N LEU A 525 -18.45 -1.01 -24.08
CA LEU A 525 -17.13 -0.57 -23.60
C LEU A 525 -17.17 0.82 -22.97
N THR A 526 -17.80 0.97 -21.81
CA THR A 526 -17.74 2.22 -21.05
C THR A 526 -16.43 2.26 -20.25
N PHE A 527 -15.53 3.18 -20.58
CA PHE A 527 -14.32 3.45 -19.80
C PHE A 527 -14.59 4.56 -18.78
N ARG A 528 -14.15 4.35 -17.56
CA ARG A 528 -14.22 5.33 -16.46
C ARG A 528 -12.82 5.67 -16.00
N GLU A 529 -12.61 6.89 -15.54
CA GLU A 529 -11.33 7.29 -14.94
C GLU A 529 -11.10 6.59 -13.63
N ALA A 530 -9.84 6.24 -13.33
CA ALA A 530 -9.47 5.69 -12.03
C ALA A 530 -9.78 6.71 -10.92
N ASN A 531 -10.35 6.23 -9.81
CA ASN A 531 -10.71 7.10 -8.69
C ASN A 531 -9.49 7.76 -8.05
N GLN A 532 -8.35 7.06 -8.05
CA GLN A 532 -7.11 7.54 -7.47
C GLN A 532 -5.91 7.01 -8.25
N VAL A 533 -4.97 7.89 -8.56
CA VAL A 533 -3.65 7.57 -9.11
C VAL A 533 -2.62 8.30 -8.27
N ASP A 534 -1.56 7.61 -7.86
CA ASP A 534 -0.49 8.16 -7.02
C ASP A 534 0.86 7.52 -7.38
N TRP A 535 1.95 8.08 -6.87
CA TRP A 535 3.25 7.44 -6.99
C TRP A 535 3.30 6.17 -6.14
N PHE A 536 4.00 5.16 -6.64
CA PHE A 536 4.34 3.95 -5.90
C PHE A 536 5.85 3.89 -5.75
N GLY A 537 6.33 3.70 -4.55
CA GLY A 537 7.76 3.71 -4.30
C GLY A 537 8.03 3.17 -2.92
N GLN A 538 9.31 3.16 -2.58
CA GLN A 538 9.73 2.71 -1.26
C GLN A 538 9.88 3.92 -0.36
N PRO A 539 8.94 4.13 0.55
CA PRO A 539 8.96 5.27 1.43
C PRO A 539 10.11 5.16 2.44
N GLY A 540 10.64 6.31 2.84
CA GLY A 540 11.70 6.39 3.83
C GLY A 540 13.03 6.86 3.24
N LYS A 541 14.13 6.21 3.58
CA LYS A 541 15.45 6.52 3.02
C LYS A 541 15.59 5.90 1.64
N SER A 542 16.17 6.64 0.70
CA SER A 542 16.35 6.21 -0.68
C SER A 542 17.08 4.88 -0.81
N PHE A 543 16.69 4.13 -1.82
CA PHE A 543 17.31 2.88 -2.22
C PHE A 543 18.80 3.04 -2.50
N GLY A 544 19.63 2.18 -1.91
CA GLY A 544 21.07 2.15 -2.17
C GLY A 544 21.88 3.31 -1.63
N GLY A 545 21.34 4.13 -0.73
CA GLY A 545 22.05 5.25 -0.10
C GLY A 545 22.29 6.45 -1.01
N PHE A 546 21.73 6.48 -2.22
CA PHE A 546 21.68 7.68 -3.03
C PHE A 546 20.64 8.62 -2.41
N GLU A 547 21.08 9.45 -1.51
CA GLU A 547 20.23 10.51 -0.97
C GLU A 547 19.85 11.48 -2.08
N SER A 548 18.58 11.76 -2.19
CA SER A 548 17.99 12.68 -3.17
C SER A 548 18.40 14.16 -3.01
N SER A 549 19.35 14.48 -2.14
CA SER A 549 20.00 15.78 -2.15
C SER A 549 20.55 16.15 -3.54
N VAL A 550 20.88 15.14 -4.35
CA VAL A 550 21.33 15.33 -5.74
C VAL A 550 20.16 15.61 -6.69
N THR A 551 19.00 14.97 -6.50
CA THR A 551 17.84 15.16 -7.39
C THR A 551 17.13 16.50 -7.18
N SER A 552 17.07 17.01 -5.94
CA SER A 552 16.58 18.37 -5.69
C SER A 552 17.54 19.44 -6.21
N GLN A 553 18.82 19.13 -6.34
CA GLN A 553 19.82 20.00 -6.98
C GLN A 553 19.78 19.96 -8.51
N LEU A 554 19.20 18.91 -9.11
CA LEU A 554 19.05 18.81 -10.57
C LEU A 554 17.94 19.71 -11.12
N GLY A 555 17.20 20.43 -10.26
CA GLY A 555 16.19 21.39 -10.69
C GLY A 555 15.06 20.77 -11.52
N LEU A 556 14.74 19.49 -11.31
CA LEU A 556 13.58 18.88 -11.94
C LEU A 556 12.32 19.61 -11.45
N PRO A 557 11.45 20.05 -12.35
CA PRO A 557 10.23 20.72 -11.96
C PRO A 557 9.32 19.76 -11.18
N ASP A 558 8.52 20.35 -10.29
CA ASP A 558 7.53 19.64 -9.52
C ASP A 558 6.51 19.02 -10.48
N TYR A 559 6.23 17.74 -10.29
CA TYR A 559 5.06 17.14 -10.91
C TYR A 559 3.82 17.31 -10.03
N SER A 560 2.65 17.11 -10.60
CA SER A 560 1.38 17.31 -9.88
C SER A 560 0.51 16.07 -9.93
N ILE A 561 -0.17 15.79 -8.80
CA ILE A 561 -1.25 14.83 -8.70
C ILE A 561 -2.52 15.63 -8.47
N ARG A 562 -3.45 15.57 -9.44
CA ARG A 562 -4.66 16.39 -9.44
C ARG A 562 -5.90 15.53 -9.59
N THR A 563 -6.94 15.86 -8.85
CA THR A 563 -8.27 15.31 -9.08
C THR A 563 -8.98 16.11 -10.17
N VAL A 564 -9.47 15.43 -11.19
CA VAL A 564 -10.26 16.01 -12.28
C VAL A 564 -11.53 15.17 -12.42
N GLY A 565 -12.69 15.80 -12.23
CA GLY A 565 -13.96 15.07 -12.24
C GLY A 565 -14.04 14.01 -11.14
N THR A 566 -14.13 12.74 -11.53
CA THR A 566 -14.20 11.59 -10.61
C THR A 566 -12.87 10.85 -10.44
N GLY A 567 -11.86 11.18 -11.24
CA GLY A 567 -10.56 10.52 -11.22
C GLY A 567 -9.41 11.46 -10.90
N SER A 568 -8.27 10.90 -10.56
CA SER A 568 -7.04 11.65 -10.40
C SER A 568 -6.03 11.32 -11.50
N PHE A 569 -5.13 12.26 -11.74
CA PHE A 569 -4.17 12.16 -12.81
C PHE A 569 -2.80 12.72 -12.38
N ILE A 570 -1.73 12.14 -12.91
CA ILE A 570 -0.36 12.62 -12.68
C ILE A 570 0.06 13.46 -13.88
N GLY A 571 0.46 14.72 -13.63
CA GLY A 571 0.91 15.63 -14.67
C GLY A 571 2.34 16.10 -14.48
N GLY A 572 3.13 16.07 -15.55
CA GLY A 572 4.48 16.60 -15.59
C GLY A 572 5.53 15.74 -14.88
N LEU A 573 5.32 14.42 -14.72
CA LEU A 573 6.30 13.53 -14.09
C LEU A 573 7.54 13.37 -14.95
N GLY A 574 8.67 13.88 -14.48
CA GLY A 574 9.96 13.77 -15.18
C GLY A 574 10.51 12.35 -15.17
N ILE A 575 10.68 11.75 -16.35
CA ILE A 575 11.35 10.45 -16.50
C ILE A 575 12.57 10.63 -17.38
N PRO A 576 13.78 10.32 -16.89
CA PRO A 576 14.99 10.40 -17.69
C PRO A 576 15.02 9.32 -18.77
N THR A 577 15.88 9.48 -19.77
CA THR A 577 16.07 8.46 -20.83
C THR A 577 16.41 7.11 -20.21
N ALA A 578 15.65 6.09 -20.56
CA ALA A 578 15.77 4.74 -20.02
C ALA A 578 15.59 4.64 -18.49
N GLY A 579 14.97 5.65 -17.88
CA GLY A 579 14.51 5.60 -16.50
C GLY A 579 13.15 4.95 -16.38
N THR A 580 12.82 4.52 -15.16
CA THR A 580 11.52 3.96 -14.81
C THR A 580 10.90 4.72 -13.64
N LYS A 581 9.57 4.75 -13.60
CA LYS A 581 8.80 5.28 -12.47
C LYS A 581 7.64 4.35 -12.14
N ALA A 582 7.44 4.15 -10.85
CA ALA A 582 6.37 3.33 -10.34
C ALA A 582 5.16 4.17 -9.93
N ILE A 583 3.97 3.68 -10.26
CA ILE A 583 2.68 4.32 -10.03
C ILE A 583 1.75 3.29 -9.41
N GLU A 584 0.94 3.70 -8.45
CA GLU A 584 -0.20 2.93 -7.96
C GLU A 584 -1.50 3.60 -8.36
N TYR A 585 -2.54 2.79 -8.54
CA TYR A 585 -3.87 3.29 -8.83
C TYR A 585 -4.93 2.41 -8.21
N SER A 586 -6.09 3.00 -7.95
CA SER A 586 -7.24 2.28 -7.44
C SER A 586 -8.53 2.84 -7.99
N TRP A 587 -9.53 1.97 -8.12
CA TRP A 587 -10.88 2.35 -8.52
C TRP A 587 -11.92 1.45 -7.87
N THR A 588 -13.15 1.93 -7.80
CA THR A 588 -14.27 1.21 -7.22
C THR A 588 -15.48 1.29 -8.11
N GLU A 589 -16.23 0.20 -8.18
CA GLU A 589 -17.48 0.12 -8.92
C GLU A 589 -18.52 -0.65 -8.08
N LYS A 590 -19.79 -0.29 -8.18
CA LYS A 590 -20.88 -1.09 -7.62
C LYS A 590 -21.29 -2.15 -8.63
N LEU A 591 -21.44 -3.38 -8.15
CA LEU A 591 -21.82 -4.53 -8.95
C LEU A 591 -23.13 -5.09 -8.39
N LYS A 592 -24.12 -5.29 -9.26
CA LYS A 592 -25.32 -6.01 -8.87
C LYS A 592 -25.12 -7.51 -9.07
N ILE A 593 -24.95 -8.22 -7.97
CA ILE A 593 -24.78 -9.67 -7.98
C ILE A 593 -26.16 -10.30 -7.66
N PRO A 594 -26.70 -11.16 -8.54
CA PRO A 594 -27.94 -11.87 -8.23
C PRO A 594 -27.77 -12.78 -7.00
N GLU A 595 -28.73 -12.81 -6.09
CA GLU A 595 -28.68 -13.65 -4.88
C GLU A 595 -28.44 -15.13 -5.17
N GLN A 596 -28.93 -15.62 -6.30
CA GLN A 596 -28.80 -17.03 -6.73
C GLN A 596 -27.41 -17.35 -7.32
N SER A 597 -26.52 -16.36 -7.45
CA SER A 597 -25.18 -16.55 -8.04
C SER A 597 -24.23 -17.35 -7.17
N ASN A 598 -24.49 -17.39 -5.86
CA ASN A 598 -23.66 -18.11 -4.89
C ASN A 598 -24.51 -19.06 -4.05
N GLY A 599 -24.24 -20.36 -4.17
CA GLY A 599 -24.87 -21.45 -3.41
C GLY A 599 -23.82 -22.34 -2.74
N LEU A 600 -22.70 -21.77 -2.31
CA LEU A 600 -21.63 -22.50 -1.62
C LEU A 600 -22.01 -22.76 -0.16
N SER A 601 -21.78 -23.99 0.29
CA SER A 601 -21.95 -24.39 1.69
C SER A 601 -20.87 -25.37 2.11
N THR A 602 -20.67 -25.54 3.42
CA THR A 602 -19.78 -26.58 3.94
C THR A 602 -20.46 -27.94 3.85
N VAL A 603 -19.68 -29.00 3.71
CA VAL A 603 -20.16 -30.38 3.76
C VAL A 603 -20.54 -30.70 5.22
N SER A 604 -21.69 -31.41 5.40
CA SER A 604 -22.12 -31.81 6.72
C SER A 604 -21.04 -32.61 7.47
N GLY A 605 -20.67 -32.17 8.68
CA GLY A 605 -19.64 -32.77 9.51
C GLY A 605 -18.18 -32.43 9.09
N LYS A 606 -17.97 -31.56 8.08
CA LYS A 606 -16.63 -31.18 7.60
C LYS A 606 -16.58 -29.70 7.28
N ASP A 607 -16.07 -28.90 8.20
CA ASP A 607 -16.00 -27.44 8.06
C ASP A 607 -14.95 -26.94 7.04
N ASP A 608 -14.05 -27.83 6.59
CA ASP A 608 -12.97 -27.50 5.65
C ASP A 608 -13.30 -27.87 4.19
N LEU A 609 -14.45 -28.50 3.94
CA LEU A 609 -14.84 -28.91 2.60
C LEU A 609 -16.07 -28.15 2.09
N LEU A 610 -15.99 -27.77 0.82
CA LEU A 610 -17.07 -27.07 0.10
C LEU A 610 -17.93 -28.03 -0.70
N GLN A 611 -19.20 -27.68 -0.78
CA GLN A 611 -20.18 -28.23 -1.71
C GLN A 611 -21.04 -27.12 -2.33
N GLY A 612 -21.79 -27.43 -3.37
CA GLY A 612 -22.63 -26.45 -4.05
C GLY A 612 -21.98 -25.90 -5.33
N SER A 613 -22.32 -24.69 -5.69
CA SER A 613 -21.88 -24.05 -6.93
C SER A 613 -21.90 -22.54 -6.80
N PHE A 614 -21.10 -21.86 -7.61
CA PHE A 614 -21.11 -20.40 -7.76
C PHE A 614 -21.19 -20.03 -9.24
N SER A 615 -21.47 -18.77 -9.55
CA SER A 615 -21.42 -18.24 -10.94
C SER A 615 -20.51 -17.03 -11.03
N ASN A 616 -19.97 -16.80 -12.24
CA ASN A 616 -19.19 -15.61 -12.54
C ASN A 616 -20.11 -14.38 -12.67
N PRO A 617 -20.05 -13.39 -11.75
CA PRO A 617 -20.95 -12.25 -11.80
C PRO A 617 -20.47 -11.14 -12.76
N LEU A 618 -19.28 -11.29 -13.34
CA LEU A 618 -18.70 -10.29 -14.24
C LEU A 618 -19.15 -10.50 -15.68
N ASN A 619 -19.12 -9.43 -16.48
CA ASN A 619 -19.45 -9.47 -17.92
C ASN A 619 -18.29 -9.96 -18.80
N ILE A 620 -17.23 -10.49 -18.19
CA ILE A 620 -16.01 -10.98 -18.84
C ILE A 620 -15.67 -12.38 -18.34
N ASP A 621 -14.96 -13.14 -19.17
CA ASP A 621 -14.50 -14.48 -18.81
C ASP A 621 -13.41 -14.45 -17.73
N LEU A 622 -13.42 -15.46 -16.89
CA LEU A 622 -12.36 -15.75 -15.94
C LEU A 622 -11.55 -16.95 -16.41
N LEU A 623 -10.24 -16.85 -16.36
CA LEU A 623 -9.29 -17.88 -16.80
C LEU A 623 -8.54 -18.46 -15.61
N ASP A 624 -8.21 -19.76 -15.68
CA ASP A 624 -7.32 -20.46 -14.75
C ASP A 624 -7.73 -20.33 -13.27
N GLY A 625 -9.03 -20.49 -13.00
CA GLY A 625 -9.62 -20.28 -11.67
C GLY A 625 -9.10 -21.26 -10.62
N VAL A 626 -8.78 -20.73 -9.43
CA VAL A 626 -8.41 -21.50 -8.25
C VAL A 626 -9.22 -20.99 -7.06
N LEU A 627 -10.06 -21.84 -6.50
CA LEU A 627 -10.90 -21.49 -5.36
C LEU A 627 -10.25 -21.94 -4.05
N TYR A 628 -10.07 -21.01 -3.13
CA TYR A 628 -9.45 -21.18 -1.83
C TYR A 628 -10.51 -21.16 -0.73
N PHE A 629 -10.43 -22.09 0.22
CA PHE A 629 -11.32 -22.14 1.39
C PHE A 629 -10.70 -22.96 2.53
N SER A 630 -10.67 -22.44 3.73
CA SER A 630 -10.35 -23.15 5.00
C SER A 630 -9.19 -24.16 4.90
N GLY A 631 -8.08 -23.75 4.25
CA GLY A 631 -6.89 -24.60 4.07
C GLY A 631 -6.98 -25.56 2.86
N ARG A 632 -8.05 -25.51 2.09
CA ARG A 632 -8.24 -26.31 0.87
C ARG A 632 -8.23 -25.45 -0.39
N VAL A 633 -7.89 -26.09 -1.50
CA VAL A 633 -7.81 -25.47 -2.83
C VAL A 633 -8.53 -26.36 -3.83
N TYR A 634 -9.41 -25.77 -4.62
CA TYR A 634 -10.15 -26.40 -5.71
C TYR A 634 -9.71 -25.79 -7.03
N THR A 635 -9.11 -26.57 -7.91
CA THR A 635 -8.70 -26.10 -9.23
C THR A 635 -9.86 -26.17 -10.20
N ILE A 636 -10.18 -25.06 -10.84
CA ILE A 636 -11.24 -24.94 -11.84
C ILE A 636 -10.55 -24.74 -13.19
N PRO A 637 -10.36 -25.81 -13.98
CA PRO A 637 -9.62 -25.71 -15.24
C PRO A 637 -10.46 -25.01 -16.31
N GLY A 638 -9.80 -24.25 -17.14
CA GLY A 638 -10.39 -23.65 -18.33
C GLY A 638 -10.96 -22.26 -18.08
N ARG A 639 -12.02 -21.93 -18.80
CA ARG A 639 -12.64 -20.63 -18.91
C ARG A 639 -13.99 -20.64 -18.23
N ILE A 640 -14.26 -19.70 -17.36
CA ILE A 640 -15.56 -19.49 -16.70
C ILE A 640 -16.23 -18.30 -17.40
N ARG A 641 -17.31 -18.56 -18.14
CA ARG A 641 -18.04 -17.51 -18.89
C ARG A 641 -18.87 -16.63 -17.95
N PRO A 642 -19.29 -15.45 -18.38
CA PRO A 642 -20.26 -14.64 -17.67
C PRO A 642 -21.52 -15.44 -17.32
N ASN A 643 -21.96 -15.36 -16.05
CA ASN A 643 -23.11 -16.09 -15.50
C ASN A 643 -23.04 -17.63 -15.56
N GLU A 644 -21.91 -18.20 -15.96
CA GLU A 644 -21.70 -19.65 -15.96
C GLU A 644 -21.67 -20.18 -14.52
N ARG A 645 -22.47 -21.24 -14.29
CA ARG A 645 -22.54 -21.90 -13.00
C ARG A 645 -21.50 -23.01 -12.88
N VAL A 646 -20.61 -22.89 -11.90
CA VAL A 646 -19.50 -23.81 -11.65
C VAL A 646 -19.80 -24.69 -10.43
N PRO A 647 -20.03 -25.98 -10.60
CA PRO A 647 -20.21 -26.92 -9.50
C PRO A 647 -18.85 -27.31 -8.88
N ILE A 648 -18.75 -27.30 -7.55
CA ILE A 648 -17.52 -27.66 -6.83
C ILE A 648 -17.30 -29.17 -6.74
N SER A 649 -18.38 -29.96 -6.82
CA SER A 649 -18.32 -31.42 -6.72
C SER A 649 -17.40 -32.11 -7.73
N THR A 650 -17.04 -31.43 -8.81
CA THR A 650 -16.14 -31.95 -9.86
C THR A 650 -14.66 -31.77 -9.54
N SER A 651 -14.30 -30.98 -8.54
CA SER A 651 -12.91 -30.69 -8.20
C SER A 651 -12.47 -31.41 -6.93
N ILE A 652 -11.31 -32.09 -7.00
CA ILE A 652 -10.72 -32.77 -5.84
C ILE A 652 -9.97 -31.72 -5.01
N PRO A 653 -10.32 -31.54 -3.69
CA PRO A 653 -9.65 -30.58 -2.84
C PRO A 653 -8.21 -30.98 -2.57
N LYS A 654 -7.30 -30.01 -2.69
CA LYS A 654 -5.87 -30.15 -2.38
C LYS A 654 -5.53 -29.25 -1.19
N ASP A 655 -4.41 -29.51 -0.55
CA ASP A 655 -3.88 -28.65 0.52
C ASP A 655 -3.41 -27.29 -0.03
N ILE A 656 -3.77 -26.19 0.67
CA ILE A 656 -3.44 -24.82 0.27
C ILE A 656 -1.93 -24.57 0.27
N THR A 657 -1.23 -25.07 1.31
CA THR A 657 0.22 -24.89 1.44
C THR A 657 0.95 -25.59 0.31
N ARG A 658 0.48 -26.81 -0.05
CA ARG A 658 1.02 -27.55 -1.20
C ARG A 658 0.87 -26.81 -2.52
N ARG A 659 -0.18 -26.04 -2.69
CA ARG A 659 -0.41 -25.20 -3.89
C ARG A 659 0.47 -23.95 -3.88
N LEU A 660 0.55 -23.28 -2.74
CA LEU A 660 1.22 -21.98 -2.63
C LEU A 660 2.75 -22.10 -2.52
N GLN A 661 3.29 -23.18 -1.95
CA GLN A 661 4.72 -23.41 -1.90
C GLN A 661 5.26 -24.05 -3.18
N ARG A 662 6.45 -23.66 -3.60
CA ARG A 662 7.16 -24.31 -4.70
C ARG A 662 7.60 -25.72 -4.27
N ARG A 663 7.55 -26.64 -5.22
CA ARG A 663 8.00 -28.01 -5.03
C ARG A 663 8.85 -28.45 -6.20
N ALA A 664 9.89 -29.21 -5.89
CA ALA A 664 10.74 -29.85 -6.89
C ALA A 664 10.84 -31.34 -6.60
N PHE A 665 11.00 -32.14 -7.65
CA PHE A 665 11.30 -33.55 -7.54
C PHE A 665 12.82 -33.73 -7.44
N VAL A 666 13.29 -34.13 -6.25
CA VAL A 666 14.70 -34.42 -5.99
C VAL A 666 14.81 -35.87 -5.59
N ALA A 667 15.62 -36.64 -6.34
CA ALA A 667 15.81 -38.09 -6.11
C ALA A 667 14.50 -38.90 -6.04
N GLY A 668 13.49 -38.53 -6.86
CA GLY A 668 12.20 -39.22 -6.90
C GLY A 668 11.20 -38.85 -5.81
N GLN A 669 11.57 -37.93 -4.92
CA GLN A 669 10.69 -37.40 -3.86
C GLN A 669 10.33 -35.95 -4.12
N GLU A 670 9.07 -35.58 -3.84
CA GLU A 670 8.60 -34.22 -3.90
C GLU A 670 9.08 -33.46 -2.64
N GLN A 671 9.96 -32.48 -2.80
CA GLN A 671 10.48 -31.64 -1.72
C GLN A 671 10.03 -30.20 -1.88
N GLY A 672 9.78 -29.52 -0.74
CA GLY A 672 9.54 -28.07 -0.72
C GLY A 672 10.81 -27.33 -1.14
N VAL A 673 10.65 -26.35 -2.01
CA VAL A 673 11.73 -25.46 -2.46
C VAL A 673 11.48 -24.08 -1.83
N GLU A 674 12.51 -23.49 -1.25
CA GLU A 674 12.45 -22.16 -0.68
C GLU A 674 12.03 -21.12 -1.75
N TRP A 675 11.35 -20.09 -1.29
CA TRP A 675 11.01 -18.95 -2.14
C TRP A 675 12.29 -18.18 -2.49
N ASN A 676 12.44 -17.84 -3.77
CA ASN A 676 13.57 -17.04 -4.22
C ASN A 676 13.16 -15.58 -4.41
N PRO A 677 13.65 -14.65 -3.56
CA PRO A 677 13.36 -13.22 -3.72
C PRO A 677 13.87 -12.62 -5.03
N ALA A 678 14.89 -13.22 -5.64
CA ALA A 678 15.41 -12.80 -6.94
C ALA A 678 14.58 -13.29 -8.14
N ASP A 679 13.63 -14.20 -7.92
CA ASP A 679 12.72 -14.67 -8.97
C ASP A 679 11.64 -13.63 -9.27
N THR A 680 11.85 -12.88 -10.33
CA THR A 680 11.00 -11.77 -10.75
C THR A 680 10.34 -12.01 -12.11
N ASP A 681 10.23 -13.28 -12.56
CA ASP A 681 9.72 -13.60 -13.90
C ASP A 681 8.20 -13.76 -13.94
N ASN A 682 7.57 -14.10 -12.80
CA ASN A 682 6.14 -14.41 -12.74
C ASN A 682 5.38 -13.52 -11.77
N VAL A 683 4.83 -12.41 -12.28
CA VAL A 683 4.04 -11.46 -11.50
C VAL A 683 2.71 -12.06 -11.00
N GLU A 684 2.09 -12.97 -11.75
CA GLU A 684 0.82 -13.61 -11.36
C GLU A 684 1.03 -14.48 -10.13
N ARG A 685 2.14 -15.24 -10.11
CA ARG A 685 2.52 -16.08 -8.97
C ARG A 685 2.83 -15.25 -7.74
N LEU A 686 3.50 -14.10 -7.92
CA LEU A 686 3.78 -13.18 -6.82
C LEU A 686 2.49 -12.58 -6.25
N ALA A 687 1.55 -12.19 -7.12
CA ALA A 687 0.24 -11.68 -6.72
C ALA A 687 -0.58 -12.73 -5.96
N GLU A 688 -0.56 -14.01 -6.42
CA GLU A 688 -1.19 -15.13 -5.71
C GLU A 688 -0.59 -15.31 -4.31
N LEU A 689 0.76 -15.29 -4.21
CA LEU A 689 1.46 -15.40 -2.94
C LEU A 689 1.14 -14.24 -1.99
N MET A 690 1.15 -13.00 -2.48
CA MET A 690 0.79 -11.82 -1.68
C MET A 690 -0.66 -11.88 -1.19
N SER A 691 -1.57 -12.43 -2.01
CA SER A 691 -3.00 -12.58 -1.66
C SER A 691 -3.23 -13.65 -0.57
N PHE A 692 -2.32 -14.61 -0.38
CA PHE A 692 -2.45 -15.71 0.57
C PHE A 692 -1.14 -15.94 1.35
N PHE A 693 -0.46 -14.86 1.72
CA PHE A 693 0.88 -14.89 2.30
C PHE A 693 0.97 -15.77 3.55
N ARG A 694 0.08 -15.57 4.52
CA ARG A 694 0.08 -16.36 5.77
C ARG A 694 -0.33 -17.80 5.53
N SER A 695 -1.24 -18.07 4.62
CA SER A 695 -1.62 -19.43 4.23
C SER A 695 -0.48 -20.18 3.53
N ALA A 696 0.45 -19.48 2.89
CA ALA A 696 1.66 -20.06 2.30
C ALA A 696 2.75 -20.38 3.33
N GLY A 697 2.62 -19.98 4.58
CA GLY A 697 3.63 -20.12 5.62
C GLY A 697 4.30 -18.80 6.03
N GLY A 698 3.86 -17.67 5.46
CA GLY A 698 4.33 -16.34 5.83
C GLY A 698 5.84 -16.16 5.64
N THR A 699 6.45 -15.38 6.51
CA THR A 699 7.89 -15.07 6.50
C THR A 699 8.75 -16.32 6.63
N SER A 700 8.27 -17.38 7.29
CA SER A 700 9.03 -18.63 7.47
C SER A 700 9.26 -19.37 6.15
N TYR A 701 8.36 -19.24 5.19
CA TYR A 701 8.52 -19.82 3.85
C TYR A 701 9.19 -18.83 2.86
N VAL A 702 8.72 -17.57 2.88
CA VAL A 702 9.09 -16.59 1.86
C VAL A 702 10.46 -15.95 2.16
N GLY A 703 10.85 -15.86 3.44
CA GLY A 703 12.03 -15.13 3.87
C GLY A 703 11.91 -13.60 3.81
N LEU A 704 10.84 -13.09 3.19
CA LEU A 704 10.49 -11.67 3.09
C LEU A 704 9.28 -11.35 3.95
N GLN A 705 9.16 -10.10 4.35
CA GLN A 705 7.98 -9.59 5.03
C GLN A 705 6.89 -9.19 4.03
N HIS A 706 5.68 -9.05 4.52
CA HIS A 706 4.55 -8.53 3.76
C HIS A 706 3.80 -7.50 4.61
N ARG A 707 4.44 -6.34 4.85
CA ARG A 707 3.91 -5.30 5.74
C ARG A 707 3.36 -4.10 5.00
N TYR A 708 4.08 -3.61 3.99
CA TYR A 708 3.67 -2.41 3.26
C TYR A 708 2.33 -2.62 2.52
N LEU A 709 2.15 -3.80 1.92
CA LEU A 709 0.92 -4.19 1.23
C LEU A 709 0.14 -5.28 1.99
N ALA A 710 0.23 -5.32 3.32
CA ALA A 710 -0.39 -6.35 4.17
C ALA A 710 -1.91 -6.47 3.99
N SER A 711 -2.58 -5.39 3.58
CA SER A 711 -4.02 -5.38 3.28
C SER A 711 -4.40 -6.22 2.05
N LEU A 712 -3.42 -6.68 1.24
CA LEU A 712 -3.67 -7.61 0.14
C LEU A 712 -3.80 -9.06 0.61
N ASP A 713 -3.30 -9.41 1.80
CA ASP A 713 -3.35 -10.78 2.32
C ASP A 713 -4.75 -11.14 2.85
N CYS A 714 -5.44 -11.99 2.12
CA CYS A 714 -6.79 -12.47 2.41
C CYS A 714 -6.81 -13.79 3.20
N SER A 715 -5.68 -14.25 3.75
CA SER A 715 -5.58 -15.55 4.44
C SER A 715 -6.57 -15.70 5.60
N ASP A 716 -6.89 -14.62 6.32
CA ASP A 716 -7.83 -14.69 7.45
C ASP A 716 -9.28 -14.87 7.00
N LEU A 717 -9.63 -14.31 5.84
CA LEU A 717 -11.00 -14.43 5.31
C LEU A 717 -11.37 -15.90 5.08
N LEU A 718 -10.40 -16.73 4.70
CA LEU A 718 -10.60 -18.16 4.48
C LEU A 718 -11.04 -18.91 5.75
N LYS A 719 -10.81 -18.34 6.93
CA LYS A 719 -11.20 -18.88 8.24
C LYS A 719 -12.55 -18.32 8.73
N LEU A 720 -13.08 -17.31 8.01
CA LEU A 720 -14.27 -16.54 8.37
C LEU A 720 -15.45 -16.79 7.40
N ASP A 721 -15.62 -18.03 6.99
CA ASP A 721 -16.68 -18.47 6.08
C ASP A 721 -16.67 -17.74 4.73
N ARG A 722 -15.46 -17.47 4.21
CA ARG A 722 -15.24 -16.91 2.87
C ARG A 722 -14.46 -17.89 2.00
N ALA A 723 -14.96 -18.14 0.81
CA ALA A 723 -14.21 -18.78 -0.26
C ALA A 723 -13.73 -17.71 -1.24
N ILE A 724 -12.51 -17.81 -1.71
CA ILE A 724 -11.93 -16.82 -2.62
C ILE A 724 -11.49 -17.51 -3.90
N LEU A 725 -12.16 -17.17 -5.01
CA LEU A 725 -11.72 -17.55 -6.34
C LEU A 725 -10.64 -16.58 -6.81
N PHE A 726 -9.46 -17.08 -7.06
CA PHE A 726 -8.36 -16.34 -7.68
C PHE A 726 -8.28 -16.76 -9.15
N ALA A 727 -8.47 -15.81 -10.07
CA ALA A 727 -8.52 -16.07 -11.51
C ALA A 727 -7.90 -14.91 -12.28
N ARG A 728 -7.58 -15.14 -13.55
CA ARG A 728 -7.00 -14.13 -14.44
C ARG A 728 -8.05 -13.65 -15.44
N LEU A 729 -8.02 -12.36 -15.77
CA LEU A 729 -8.76 -11.84 -16.93
C LEU A 729 -7.99 -12.12 -18.24
N PRO A 730 -8.71 -12.36 -19.36
CA PRO A 730 -8.08 -12.51 -20.66
C PRO A 730 -7.36 -11.25 -21.14
N GLU A 731 -7.88 -10.08 -20.77
CA GLU A 731 -7.35 -8.77 -21.08
C GLU A 731 -7.27 -7.90 -19.84
N SER A 732 -6.39 -6.92 -19.81
CA SER A 732 -6.32 -5.96 -18.71
C SER A 732 -7.60 -5.15 -18.58
N ALA A 733 -8.12 -5.01 -17.35
CA ALA A 733 -9.27 -4.16 -17.08
C ALA A 733 -8.93 -2.68 -17.17
N SER A 734 -7.68 -2.31 -16.87
CA SER A 734 -7.22 -0.92 -16.92
C SER A 734 -6.45 -0.61 -18.18
N ASN A 735 -6.70 0.58 -18.73
CA ASN A 735 -5.97 1.19 -19.82
C ASN A 735 -5.31 2.49 -19.39
N TRP A 736 -4.25 2.86 -20.09
CA TRP A 736 -3.46 4.05 -19.81
C TRP A 736 -3.45 5.01 -20.99
N ASN A 737 -3.71 6.27 -20.70
CA ASN A 737 -3.41 7.37 -21.59
C ASN A 737 -2.13 8.04 -21.13
N LEU A 738 -1.09 7.92 -21.94
CA LEU A 738 0.23 8.47 -21.66
C LEU A 738 0.54 9.55 -22.67
N GLN A 739 0.87 10.74 -22.18
CA GLN A 739 1.39 11.82 -23.00
C GLN A 739 2.81 12.13 -22.56
N ARG A 740 3.70 12.39 -23.50
CA ARG A 740 5.06 12.88 -23.23
C ARG A 740 5.23 14.22 -23.89
N ASP A 741 5.56 15.24 -23.12
CA ASP A 741 5.71 16.63 -23.57
C ASP A 741 4.49 17.11 -24.39
N GLY A 742 3.28 16.73 -23.97
CA GLY A 742 2.02 17.02 -24.66
C GLY A 742 1.70 16.15 -25.89
N VAL A 743 2.58 15.18 -26.22
CA VAL A 743 2.38 14.28 -27.37
C VAL A 743 1.92 12.91 -26.90
N GLN A 744 0.76 12.47 -27.36
CA GLN A 744 0.19 11.17 -27.00
C GLN A 744 1.07 10.01 -27.51
N GLN A 745 1.27 9.02 -26.66
CA GLN A 745 1.98 7.77 -26.96
C GLN A 745 0.93 6.71 -27.34
N ASN A 746 0.78 6.44 -28.65
CA ASN A 746 -0.33 5.62 -29.16
C ASN A 746 -0.12 4.11 -28.96
N GLU A 747 1.13 3.64 -28.88
CA GLU A 747 1.46 2.22 -28.75
C GLU A 747 2.25 1.98 -27.47
N LEU A 748 1.54 1.79 -26.36
CA LEU A 748 2.17 1.40 -25.10
C LEU A 748 2.46 -0.10 -25.11
N GLN A 749 3.72 -0.45 -25.26
CA GLN A 749 4.19 -1.82 -25.08
C GLN A 749 4.28 -2.16 -23.59
N GLY A 750 4.28 -3.45 -23.26
CA GLY A 750 4.46 -3.93 -21.89
C GLY A 750 3.51 -5.06 -21.52
N LYS A 751 3.81 -5.73 -20.42
CA LYS A 751 2.98 -6.81 -19.88
C LYS A 751 1.93 -6.21 -18.94
N ARG A 752 0.66 -6.39 -19.28
CA ARG A 752 -0.47 -5.94 -18.46
C ARG A 752 -1.28 -7.15 -18.00
N THR A 753 -1.37 -7.36 -16.71
CA THR A 753 -2.03 -8.53 -16.12
C THR A 753 -3.07 -8.06 -15.11
N THR A 754 -4.28 -8.59 -15.20
CA THR A 754 -5.34 -8.37 -14.21
C THR A 754 -5.76 -9.70 -13.60
N MET A 755 -5.68 -9.77 -12.27
CA MET A 755 -6.16 -10.90 -11.47
C MET A 755 -7.44 -10.51 -10.74
N VAL A 756 -8.37 -11.41 -10.66
CA VAL A 756 -9.65 -11.23 -9.95
C VAL A 756 -9.67 -12.13 -8.73
N ARG A 757 -10.09 -11.58 -7.60
CA ARG A 757 -10.39 -12.28 -6.36
C ARG A 757 -11.90 -12.16 -6.10
N LEU A 758 -12.67 -13.19 -6.46
CA LEU A 758 -14.09 -13.23 -6.17
C LEU A 758 -14.29 -13.79 -4.76
N VAL A 759 -14.68 -12.92 -3.84
CA VAL A 759 -14.92 -13.24 -2.43
C VAL A 759 -16.37 -13.70 -2.28
N LEU A 760 -16.54 -14.98 -1.97
CA LEU A 760 -17.83 -15.65 -1.92
C LEU A 760 -18.19 -16.05 -0.48
N THR A 761 -19.39 -15.74 -0.07
CA THR A 761 -19.93 -16.15 1.24
C THR A 761 -20.23 -17.64 1.23
N VAL A 762 -19.77 -18.36 2.27
CA VAL A 762 -20.05 -19.79 2.45
C VAL A 762 -21.04 -19.98 3.58
N GLN A 763 -22.15 -20.69 3.30
CA GLN A 763 -23.08 -21.08 4.32
C GLN A 763 -22.54 -22.26 5.13
N ASN A 764 -22.35 -22.08 6.43
CA ASN A 764 -21.87 -23.16 7.28
C ASN A 764 -23.03 -24.03 7.77
N SER A 765 -23.22 -25.18 7.14
CA SER A 765 -24.28 -26.11 7.47
C SER A 765 -24.12 -26.83 8.83
N ASN A 766 -22.90 -26.75 9.41
CA ASN A 766 -22.57 -27.40 10.68
C ASN A 766 -22.75 -26.48 11.89
N ARG A 767 -22.91 -25.18 11.67
CA ARG A 767 -23.16 -24.19 12.72
C ARG A 767 -24.69 -23.91 12.78
N SER A 768 -25.36 -24.50 13.71
CA SER A 768 -26.66 -23.96 14.11
C SER A 768 -26.38 -22.67 14.88
N PHE A 769 -26.73 -21.52 14.31
CA PHE A 769 -26.92 -20.28 15.08
C PHE A 769 -28.19 -20.45 15.92
N ALA A 770 -28.24 -21.49 16.78
CA ALA A 770 -29.30 -21.72 17.71
C ALA A 770 -29.29 -20.61 18.76
N LEU A 771 -29.64 -19.42 18.29
CA LEU A 771 -30.00 -18.32 19.13
C LEU A 771 -31.30 -18.66 19.80
N LEU A 772 -31.21 -18.73 21.14
CA LEU A 772 -32.33 -18.46 22.00
C LEU A 772 -33.54 -19.37 21.72
N LYS A 773 -33.52 -20.58 22.23
CA LYS A 773 -34.83 -21.16 22.58
C LYS A 773 -35.49 -20.14 23.52
N ASP A 774 -36.49 -19.51 23.02
CA ASP A 774 -37.41 -18.70 23.81
C ASP A 774 -37.85 -19.58 25.00
N PRO A 775 -37.60 -19.18 26.26
CA PRO A 775 -38.02 -19.99 27.40
C PRO A 775 -39.54 -20.14 27.49
N SER A 776 -40.28 -19.32 26.73
CA SER A 776 -41.75 -19.41 26.66
C SER A 776 -42.31 -20.57 25.82
N SER A 777 -41.47 -21.30 25.08
CA SER A 777 -41.91 -22.41 24.22
C SER A 777 -41.94 -23.79 24.91
N ASN A 778 -41.72 -23.88 26.20
CA ASN A 778 -41.99 -25.09 26.99
C ASN A 778 -43.45 -25.07 27.56
N GLU A 779 -44.45 -24.97 26.70
CA GLU A 779 -45.75 -25.49 27.08
C GLU A 779 -45.67 -27.01 27.02
N PRO A 780 -46.06 -27.72 28.13
CA PRO A 780 -46.18 -29.16 28.07
C PRO A 780 -47.37 -29.49 27.16
N GLN A 781 -47.09 -30.23 26.11
CA GLN A 781 -48.16 -30.84 25.33
C GLN A 781 -48.92 -31.81 26.22
N PRO A 782 -50.27 -31.82 26.11
CA PRO A 782 -51.14 -32.60 26.98
C PRO A 782 -51.04 -34.12 26.81
#